data_7e324451dd13e7b78bed009f4deadee8
#
_entry.id   7e324451dd13e7b78bed009f4deadee8
#
_cell.length_a   1.000
_cell.length_b   1.000
_cell.length_c   1.000
_cell.angle_alpha   90.00
_cell.angle_beta   90.00
_cell.angle_gamma   90.00
#
_symmetry.space_group_name_H-M   'P 1'
#
loop_
_entity.id
_entity.type
_entity.pdbx_description
1 polymer ?
#
loop_
_entity_poly.entity_id
_entity_poly.type
_entity_poly.pdbx_seq_one_letter_code
_entity_poly.pdbx_strand_id
1 'polypeptide(L)'
;MKAALQEFNIVIDHKSSNDIKIVPSLIPSFWDSLEPQQPGIDTSKASLALLADVEDIYLPYDVQYQLEACISQGIFNEVNITTEFLRRLANLSRGRTRRRDRAKDLLTYTLQSRVENRVESRDKLDEKRIYDPMSLFEDKTAMSHYPEISLPGHCIWVRKVVVTPTTMYLSSPAPEPSNRVLRQYTNYEDRFIRVQFTDELIKGRIYSDPDTTRDNALFNRVHRALQNGIRIGGRHFQYLATGNSQFREHGAYFFCPTDFLTCDNIRNWMGDVNHIRVVAKYASRLGQCFSTTRIPKASPIGQAIVHIDDIEHDGWCFTDGVGKIAFSRAKFLMQNLDMTRTAKTLPSAFQFRLGGSKGILVQWPDVPFNEVHLRPSQNKFNAVSKGLEIIKTSRFSIASLNRQTITILSCLGVPDEAFEEMMKKQIADYERAMTDAEFAMQLLSKYVDQNGITTIMAQMIADGFMETKEPFFMILLHIWRAWSMRLLREKARIMVDKGAFVFGCADETRTLRGHSDATDFSQSKDRNTLPQIFLQVPKTGVRTGEQGEYTVITGICVLGRNPSLHPGDIRVVEAVDVPALRHLHDVVVFPTVGDRDIPSMCSGGDLDGDDYFVIWDPRLIPTEWNHPPMKQENLKPKELDRDVKLTDLISFFVSYMKNDSLSTIAHAHLAKCDSLTDGPKDPQCIELARLHSNAVDYPKTGQKAYLEASLRPKNYPHFMEKAPSRTYRSTKILGRLYDQVAQIEFNPELDGTFDQRILRRYSLKYELLKTVRMIKRQHDKAMRQIMNQHDIETEFEAWSTFMMSKPRLGGEYKRQENMEPVMTSHRERFRDACIKLAGSRDPDALYPVVAATYRVTWEEVQIALRRVPAAVGETESRMYSMPLISFPWVFEYELGRIAMAKDKFELEEVPKPTTALLDDDYTDDDDEFKRIIGASISGSDETDDVEGLYTGQSIQATQVAEVVEEQSTTHEELVELEEDEDTGMDALAKLTD
;
A
#
# COMPACT_ATOMS: atom_id res chain seq x y z
N MET A 1 5.23 -33.47 -23.97
CA MET A 1 6.45 -33.37 -23.18
C MET A 1 6.34 -32.26 -22.11
N LYS A 2 6.04 -30.96 -22.42
CA LYS A 2 5.81 -29.92 -21.40
C LYS A 2 4.74 -30.29 -20.38
N ALA A 3 3.58 -30.77 -20.78
CA ALA A 3 2.51 -31.18 -19.89
C ALA A 3 2.92 -32.34 -18.96
N ALA A 4 3.60 -33.35 -19.50
CA ALA A 4 4.10 -34.48 -18.70
C ALA A 4 5.19 -34.05 -17.70
N LEU A 5 6.05 -33.11 -18.08
CA LEU A 5 7.08 -32.59 -17.18
C LEU A 5 6.48 -31.70 -16.07
N GLN A 6 5.35 -31.06 -16.33
CA GLN A 6 4.60 -30.33 -15.31
C GLN A 6 3.91 -31.25 -14.29
N GLU A 7 3.49 -32.42 -14.69
CA GLU A 7 2.97 -33.46 -13.78
C GLU A 7 4.02 -33.97 -12.78
N PHE A 8 5.30 -33.86 -13.12
CA PHE A 8 6.43 -34.29 -12.27
C PHE A 8 7.10 -33.10 -11.55
N ASN A 9 6.47 -31.91 -11.48
CA ASN A 9 7.05 -30.73 -10.85
C ASN A 9 8.42 -30.29 -11.39
N ILE A 10 8.62 -30.42 -12.69
CA ILE A 10 9.90 -30.13 -13.36
C ILE A 10 9.78 -28.78 -14.08
N VAL A 11 10.58 -27.80 -13.69
CA VAL A 11 10.70 -26.49 -14.36
C VAL A 11 11.75 -26.59 -15.46
N ILE A 12 11.40 -26.19 -16.67
CA ILE A 12 12.34 -26.15 -17.82
C ILE A 12 12.90 -24.73 -17.90
N ASP A 13 14.20 -24.60 -17.72
CA ASP A 13 14.91 -23.34 -17.97
C ASP A 13 15.20 -23.20 -19.48
N HIS A 14 14.65 -22.18 -20.12
CA HIS A 14 14.76 -21.92 -21.56
C HIS A 14 15.96 -21.03 -21.94
N LYS A 15 16.87 -20.71 -21.04
CA LYS A 15 17.99 -19.79 -21.30
C LYS A 15 19.16 -20.37 -22.14
N SER A 16 19.16 -21.66 -22.40
CA SER A 16 20.16 -22.26 -23.32
C SER A 16 19.48 -23.12 -24.38
N SER A 17 19.81 -22.89 -25.64
CA SER A 17 19.20 -23.53 -26.79
C SER A 17 19.51 -25.05 -26.93
N ASN A 18 20.35 -25.62 -26.11
CA ASN A 18 20.78 -27.02 -26.26
C ASN A 18 20.77 -27.89 -24.99
N ASP A 19 20.55 -27.34 -23.79
CA ASP A 19 20.49 -28.12 -22.57
C ASP A 19 19.18 -27.87 -21.80
N ILE A 20 18.30 -28.84 -21.79
CA ILE A 20 17.13 -28.83 -20.92
C ILE A 20 17.63 -29.13 -19.50
N LYS A 21 17.87 -28.11 -18.70
CA LYS A 21 18.09 -28.24 -17.25
C LYS A 21 16.74 -28.52 -16.59
N ILE A 22 16.56 -29.70 -16.09
CA ILE A 22 15.42 -30.10 -15.29
C ILE A 22 15.75 -29.70 -13.86
N VAL A 23 15.09 -28.65 -13.36
CA VAL A 23 15.19 -28.26 -11.96
C VAL A 23 14.01 -28.86 -11.22
N PRO A 24 14.21 -29.76 -10.24
CA PRO A 24 13.14 -30.30 -9.43
C PRO A 24 12.38 -29.16 -8.75
N SER A 25 11.08 -29.30 -8.60
CA SER A 25 10.31 -28.37 -7.78
C SER A 25 10.88 -28.31 -6.38
N LEU A 26 11.14 -27.10 -5.90
CA LEU A 26 11.80 -26.89 -4.61
C LEU A 26 10.87 -27.06 -3.40
N ILE A 27 9.56 -27.24 -3.63
CA ILE A 27 8.57 -27.38 -2.55
C ILE A 27 7.54 -28.45 -2.87
N PRO A 28 7.82 -29.74 -2.58
CA PRO A 28 6.87 -30.82 -2.74
C PRO A 28 5.53 -30.56 -2.04
N SER A 29 5.56 -29.95 -0.86
CA SER A 29 4.40 -29.61 -0.03
C SER A 29 3.35 -28.75 -0.70
N PHE A 30 3.73 -27.86 -1.64
CA PHE A 30 2.76 -27.06 -2.36
C PHE A 30 1.86 -27.92 -3.26
N TRP A 31 2.43 -28.87 -3.98
CA TRP A 31 1.70 -29.75 -4.87
C TRP A 31 0.85 -30.76 -4.11
N ASP A 32 1.37 -31.28 -3.01
CA ASP A 32 0.62 -32.15 -2.10
C ASP A 32 -0.62 -31.45 -1.53
N SER A 33 -0.52 -30.14 -1.30
CA SER A 33 -1.66 -29.35 -0.83
C SER A 33 -2.72 -29.07 -1.89
N LEU A 34 -2.37 -29.19 -3.18
CA LEU A 34 -3.29 -28.98 -4.30
C LEU A 34 -4.01 -30.24 -4.76
N GLU A 35 -3.45 -31.43 -4.48
CA GLU A 35 -4.08 -32.70 -4.85
C GLU A 35 -5.22 -33.03 -3.88
N PRO A 36 -6.34 -33.61 -4.38
CA PRO A 36 -7.38 -34.13 -3.50
C PRO A 36 -6.77 -35.23 -2.63
N GLN A 37 -7.01 -35.16 -1.33
CA GLN A 37 -6.53 -36.18 -0.39
C GLN A 37 -7.04 -37.53 -0.83
N GLN A 38 -6.14 -38.42 -1.23
CA GLN A 38 -6.51 -39.83 -1.43
C GLN A 38 -6.81 -40.44 -0.05
N PRO A 39 -7.92 -41.20 0.10
CA PRO A 39 -8.22 -41.86 1.35
C PRO A 39 -7.07 -42.78 1.75
N GLY A 40 -6.39 -42.47 2.88
CA GLY A 40 -5.32 -43.27 3.43
C GLY A 40 -3.93 -42.64 3.45
N ILE A 41 -3.75 -41.42 2.88
CA ILE A 41 -2.49 -40.69 3.04
C ILE A 41 -2.58 -39.87 4.35
N ASP A 42 -1.66 -40.17 5.27
CA ASP A 42 -1.50 -39.41 6.50
C ASP A 42 -1.04 -38.00 6.21
N THR A 43 -1.97 -37.05 6.28
CA THR A 43 -1.76 -35.63 5.99
C THR A 43 -1.07 -34.89 7.13
N SER A 44 -0.74 -35.55 8.24
CA SER A 44 -0.03 -34.97 9.38
C SER A 44 1.49 -34.89 9.17
N LYS A 45 2.01 -35.46 8.09
CA LYS A 45 3.46 -35.47 7.79
C LYS A 45 3.95 -34.06 7.44
N ALA A 46 5.15 -33.74 7.95
CA ALA A 46 5.83 -32.46 7.69
C ALA A 46 6.03 -32.22 6.20
N SER A 47 6.01 -30.94 5.80
CA SER A 47 6.17 -30.53 4.40
C SER A 47 7.56 -30.85 3.82
N LEU A 48 8.59 -30.93 4.67
CA LEU A 48 9.90 -31.44 4.31
C LEU A 48 9.92 -32.96 4.53
N ALA A 49 10.03 -33.74 3.46
CA ALA A 49 10.08 -35.21 3.52
C ALA A 49 11.15 -35.71 4.49
N LEU A 50 12.31 -35.06 4.55
CA LEU A 50 13.40 -35.38 5.47
C LEU A 50 13.06 -35.19 6.95
N LEU A 51 12.13 -34.31 7.32
CA LEU A 51 11.68 -34.14 8.71
C LEU A 51 10.72 -35.26 9.13
N ALA A 52 10.03 -35.90 8.18
CA ALA A 52 9.13 -37.01 8.45
C ALA A 52 9.85 -38.30 8.85
N ASP A 53 11.10 -38.47 8.40
CA ASP A 53 11.89 -39.71 8.60
C ASP A 53 12.82 -39.66 9.82
N VAL A 54 12.87 -38.52 10.56
CA VAL A 54 13.81 -38.32 11.67
C VAL A 54 13.03 -37.98 12.95
N GLU A 55 12.63 -39.02 13.67
CA GLU A 55 11.84 -38.91 14.92
C GLU A 55 12.52 -38.09 16.04
N ASP A 56 13.85 -37.95 16.01
CA ASP A 56 14.63 -37.29 17.06
C ASP A 56 14.90 -35.79 16.86
N ILE A 57 14.51 -35.19 15.70
CA ILE A 57 14.81 -33.80 15.39
C ILE A 57 13.54 -32.95 15.49
N TYR A 58 13.49 -32.13 16.51
CA TYR A 58 12.44 -31.12 16.64
C TYR A 58 12.96 -29.73 16.20
N LEU A 59 12.33 -29.14 15.19
CA LEU A 59 12.51 -27.74 14.79
C LEU A 59 11.26 -26.94 15.14
N PRO A 60 11.37 -25.79 15.84
CA PRO A 60 10.27 -24.87 16.03
C PRO A 60 9.67 -24.43 14.69
N TYR A 61 8.37 -24.16 14.65
CA TYR A 61 7.68 -23.79 13.40
C TYR A 61 8.33 -22.61 12.68
N ASP A 62 8.76 -21.58 13.41
CA ASP A 62 9.41 -20.41 12.81
C ASP A 62 10.71 -20.76 12.08
N VAL A 63 11.45 -21.75 12.57
CA VAL A 63 12.66 -22.26 11.91
C VAL A 63 12.30 -23.07 10.68
N GLN A 64 11.27 -23.95 10.78
CA GLN A 64 10.75 -24.69 9.63
C GLN A 64 10.30 -23.74 8.52
N TYR A 65 9.52 -22.69 8.87
CA TYR A 65 9.05 -21.68 7.92
C TYR A 65 10.22 -20.98 7.20
N GLN A 66 11.24 -20.53 7.95
CA GLN A 66 12.40 -19.85 7.37
C GLN A 66 13.26 -20.78 6.51
N LEU A 67 13.37 -22.06 6.88
CA LEU A 67 14.07 -23.04 6.08
C LEU A 67 13.36 -23.28 4.74
N GLU A 68 12.03 -23.46 4.77
CA GLU A 68 11.24 -23.59 3.55
C GLU A 68 11.28 -22.29 2.72
N ALA A 69 11.34 -21.12 3.36
CA ALA A 69 11.52 -19.86 2.65
C ALA A 69 12.87 -19.83 1.92
N CYS A 70 13.96 -20.27 2.56
CA CYS A 70 15.26 -20.36 1.92
C CYS A 70 15.25 -21.35 0.73
N ILE A 71 14.58 -22.50 0.88
CA ILE A 71 14.42 -23.49 -0.21
C ILE A 71 13.59 -22.89 -1.35
N SER A 72 12.44 -22.29 -1.03
CA SER A 72 11.54 -21.72 -2.05
C SER A 72 12.19 -20.61 -2.86
N GLN A 73 13.10 -19.87 -2.24
CA GLN A 73 13.89 -18.82 -2.89
C GLN A 73 15.16 -19.37 -3.56
N GLY A 74 15.41 -20.71 -3.49
CA GLY A 74 16.52 -21.42 -4.11
C GLY A 74 17.88 -21.10 -3.51
N ILE A 75 17.95 -20.76 -2.22
CA ILE A 75 19.21 -20.63 -1.47
C ILE A 75 19.77 -22.00 -1.15
N PHE A 76 18.90 -22.91 -0.77
CA PHE A 76 19.22 -24.33 -0.56
C PHE A 76 18.43 -25.18 -1.56
N ASN A 77 19.05 -26.28 -1.99
CA ASN A 77 18.32 -27.35 -2.65
C ASN A 77 17.91 -28.36 -1.57
N GLU A 78 16.63 -28.71 -1.50
CA GLU A 78 16.08 -29.66 -0.52
C GLU A 78 16.84 -30.98 -0.49
N VAL A 79 17.26 -31.48 -1.66
CA VAL A 79 18.04 -32.74 -1.79
C VAL A 79 19.39 -32.69 -1.05
N ASN A 80 19.97 -31.51 -0.89
CA ASN A 80 21.26 -31.30 -0.24
C ASN A 80 21.15 -31.05 1.27
N ILE A 81 19.93 -30.94 1.82
CA ILE A 81 19.70 -30.78 3.26
C ILE A 81 19.87 -32.14 3.94
N THR A 82 20.95 -32.27 4.73
CA THR A 82 21.27 -33.50 5.44
C THR A 82 20.65 -33.53 6.84
N THR A 83 20.52 -34.73 7.42
CA THR A 83 20.11 -34.92 8.82
C THR A 83 21.04 -34.17 9.79
N GLU A 84 22.33 -34.06 9.48
CA GLU A 84 23.31 -33.34 10.29
C GLU A 84 23.06 -31.83 10.26
N PHE A 85 22.70 -31.25 9.10
CA PHE A 85 22.29 -29.87 8.97
C PHE A 85 21.08 -29.54 9.86
N LEU A 86 20.05 -30.43 9.82
CA LEU A 86 18.84 -30.28 10.64
C LEU A 86 19.16 -30.39 12.15
N ARG A 87 20.04 -31.34 12.56
CA ARG A 87 20.48 -31.43 13.96
C ARG A 87 21.21 -30.18 14.42
N ARG A 88 22.04 -29.57 13.58
CA ARG A 88 22.76 -28.35 13.89
C ARG A 88 21.82 -27.16 14.04
N LEU A 89 20.83 -27.02 13.18
CA LEU A 89 19.74 -26.04 13.34
C LEU A 89 18.95 -26.26 14.64
N ALA A 90 18.57 -27.52 14.93
CA ALA A 90 17.85 -27.86 16.17
C ALA A 90 18.66 -27.52 17.43
N ASN A 91 19.96 -27.70 17.40
CA ASN A 91 20.83 -27.35 18.51
C ASN A 91 20.96 -25.84 18.71
N LEU A 92 20.97 -25.05 17.63
CA LEU A 92 20.92 -23.58 17.70
C LEU A 92 19.60 -23.06 18.24
N SER A 93 18.49 -23.79 18.03
CA SER A 93 17.17 -23.47 18.58
C SER A 93 17.02 -23.84 20.06
N ARG A 94 17.78 -24.81 20.59
CA ARG A 94 17.71 -25.30 21.96
C ARG A 94 18.50 -24.50 23.00
N GLY A 95 19.03 -23.32 22.64
CA GLY A 95 19.84 -22.48 23.54
C GLY A 95 19.19 -22.23 24.91
N ARG A 96 20.01 -22.27 26.00
CA ARG A 96 19.58 -22.16 27.42
C ARG A 96 18.85 -20.87 27.81
N THR A 97 18.88 -19.86 26.98
CA THR A 97 18.15 -18.61 27.18
C THR A 97 16.83 -18.65 26.43
N ARG A 98 15.74 -18.77 27.16
CA ARG A 98 14.34 -18.87 26.67
C ARG A 98 13.85 -17.75 25.73
N ARG A 99 14.68 -16.82 25.32
CA ARG A 99 14.25 -15.59 24.65
C ARG A 99 14.56 -15.49 23.16
N ARG A 100 15.36 -16.43 22.57
CA ARG A 100 15.78 -16.24 21.18
C ARG A 100 16.11 -17.53 20.46
N ASP A 101 15.61 -17.65 19.22
CA ASP A 101 15.91 -18.78 18.32
C ASP A 101 17.01 -18.36 17.32
N ARG A 102 18.25 -18.75 17.61
CA ARG A 102 19.42 -18.45 16.76
C ARG A 102 19.31 -19.05 15.36
N ALA A 103 18.65 -20.18 15.21
CA ALA A 103 18.46 -20.82 13.91
C ALA A 103 17.52 -19.99 13.02
N LYS A 104 16.43 -19.44 13.60
CA LYS A 104 15.54 -18.53 12.88
C LYS A 104 16.28 -17.29 12.38
N ASP A 105 17.07 -16.66 13.25
CA ASP A 105 17.83 -15.43 12.91
C ASP A 105 18.84 -15.69 11.79
N LEU A 106 19.56 -16.82 11.86
CA LEU A 106 20.53 -17.26 10.87
C LEU A 106 19.88 -17.45 9.49
N LEU A 107 18.78 -18.19 9.43
CA LEU A 107 18.04 -18.40 8.18
C LEU A 107 17.42 -17.13 7.63
N THR A 108 16.92 -16.24 8.52
CA THR A 108 16.39 -14.94 8.13
C THR A 108 17.47 -14.07 7.49
N TYR A 109 18.64 -13.99 8.11
CA TYR A 109 19.79 -13.28 7.55
C TYR A 109 20.21 -13.84 6.18
N THR A 110 20.29 -15.16 6.08
CA THR A 110 20.67 -15.85 4.84
C THR A 110 19.69 -15.53 3.70
N LEU A 111 18.40 -15.53 3.99
CA LEU A 111 17.37 -15.17 3.01
C LEU A 111 17.49 -13.71 2.56
N GLN A 112 17.81 -12.80 3.49
CA GLN A 112 17.96 -11.38 3.20
C GLN A 112 19.22 -11.06 2.39
N SER A 113 20.37 -11.63 2.77
CA SER A 113 21.65 -11.40 2.10
C SER A 113 21.63 -11.85 0.63
N ARG A 114 20.85 -12.87 0.28
CA ARG A 114 20.69 -13.27 -1.12
C ARG A 114 19.99 -12.23 -1.97
N VAL A 115 19.02 -11.54 -1.41
CA VAL A 115 18.30 -10.51 -2.17
C VAL A 115 19.20 -9.31 -2.41
N GLU A 116 20.07 -8.97 -1.45
CA GLU A 116 21.11 -7.96 -1.64
C GLU A 116 22.04 -8.34 -2.80
N ASN A 117 22.49 -9.59 -2.85
CA ASN A 117 23.36 -10.08 -3.93
C ASN A 117 22.67 -10.21 -5.30
N ARG A 118 21.33 -10.31 -5.35
CA ARG A 118 20.60 -10.31 -6.64
C ARG A 118 20.72 -8.98 -7.39
N VAL A 119 20.89 -7.89 -6.68
CA VAL A 119 21.07 -6.56 -7.27
C VAL A 119 22.50 -6.37 -7.76
N GLU A 120 23.49 -6.93 -7.04
CA GLU A 120 24.92 -6.80 -7.38
C GLU A 120 25.39 -7.74 -8.49
N SER A 121 24.76 -8.91 -8.63
CA SER A 121 25.13 -9.86 -9.69
C SER A 121 23.93 -10.70 -10.13
N ARG A 122 23.32 -10.32 -11.23
CA ARG A 122 22.19 -11.03 -11.83
C ARG A 122 22.42 -12.54 -12.08
N ASP A 123 23.67 -13.02 -11.97
CA ASP A 123 24.06 -14.38 -12.39
C ASP A 123 24.90 -15.20 -11.41
N LYS A 124 25.29 -14.69 -10.26
CA LYS A 124 26.03 -15.51 -9.27
C LYS A 124 25.14 -15.86 -8.08
N LEU A 125 24.35 -16.93 -8.26
CA LEU A 125 23.89 -17.76 -7.16
C LEU A 125 25.13 -18.13 -6.31
N ASP A 126 25.03 -18.04 -4.98
CA ASP A 126 26.04 -18.61 -4.11
C ASP A 126 25.99 -20.14 -4.27
N GLU A 127 26.64 -20.63 -5.34
CA GLU A 127 26.66 -22.04 -5.72
C GLU A 127 27.11 -22.90 -4.54
N LYS A 128 28.03 -22.39 -3.72
CA LYS A 128 28.52 -23.12 -2.56
C LYS A 128 27.39 -23.50 -1.61
N ARG A 129 26.47 -22.57 -1.29
CA ARG A 129 25.37 -22.84 -0.34
C ARG A 129 24.29 -23.78 -0.92
N ILE A 130 24.09 -23.74 -2.23
CA ILE A 130 23.14 -24.64 -2.90
C ILE A 130 23.61 -26.09 -2.79
N TYR A 131 24.89 -26.35 -3.01
CA TYR A 131 25.47 -27.70 -2.98
C TYR A 131 25.93 -28.15 -1.60
N ASP A 132 26.31 -27.19 -0.75
CA ASP A 132 26.77 -27.44 0.62
C ASP A 132 26.05 -26.49 1.61
N PRO A 133 24.84 -26.83 2.07
CA PRO A 133 24.14 -26.05 3.11
C PRO A 133 24.91 -25.91 4.42
N MET A 134 25.83 -26.86 4.72
CA MET A 134 26.65 -26.80 5.94
C MET A 134 27.57 -25.59 5.99
N SER A 135 27.97 -25.04 4.83
CA SER A 135 28.77 -23.82 4.73
C SER A 135 28.13 -22.60 5.40
N LEU A 136 26.82 -22.62 5.63
CA LEU A 136 26.09 -21.59 6.37
C LEU A 136 26.61 -21.38 7.80
N PHE A 137 27.02 -22.46 8.46
CA PHE A 137 27.51 -22.41 9.85
C PHE A 137 28.95 -21.92 9.95
N GLU A 138 29.65 -21.75 8.82
CA GLU A 138 31.01 -21.19 8.77
C GLU A 138 30.99 -19.67 8.58
N ASP A 139 29.82 -19.10 8.19
CA ASP A 139 29.66 -17.67 7.98
C ASP A 139 29.56 -16.93 9.32
N LYS A 140 30.68 -16.29 9.72
CA LYS A 140 30.76 -15.54 10.98
C LYS A 140 29.74 -14.40 11.03
N THR A 141 29.50 -13.71 9.90
CA THR A 141 28.54 -12.59 9.81
C THR A 141 27.12 -13.08 9.99
N ALA A 142 26.77 -14.21 9.37
CA ALA A 142 25.45 -14.83 9.54
C ALA A 142 25.23 -15.32 10.99
N MET A 143 26.29 -15.73 11.67
CA MET A 143 26.22 -16.22 13.06
C MET A 143 26.23 -15.11 14.11
N SER A 144 26.54 -13.86 13.75
CA SER A 144 26.49 -12.74 14.68
C SER A 144 25.03 -12.30 14.93
N HIS A 145 24.70 -11.99 16.18
CA HIS A 145 23.31 -11.78 16.60
C HIS A 145 23.07 -10.37 17.08
N TYR A 146 21.95 -9.81 16.65
CA TYR A 146 21.43 -8.53 17.13
C TYR A 146 20.03 -8.73 17.70
N PRO A 147 19.72 -8.19 18.90
CA PRO A 147 18.38 -8.25 19.45
C PRO A 147 17.38 -7.53 18.54
N GLU A 148 16.23 -8.14 18.26
CA GLU A 148 15.17 -7.49 17.50
C GLU A 148 14.54 -6.36 18.32
N ILE A 149 14.39 -5.19 17.72
CA ILE A 149 13.66 -4.06 18.29
C ILE A 149 12.18 -4.39 18.27
N SER A 150 11.50 -4.15 19.40
CA SER A 150 10.06 -4.39 19.53
C SER A 150 9.25 -3.60 18.49
N LEU A 151 8.15 -4.20 18.01
CA LEU A 151 7.23 -3.53 17.11
C LEU A 151 6.38 -2.48 17.85
N PRO A 152 6.01 -1.36 17.20
CA PRO A 152 4.95 -0.49 17.66
C PRO A 152 3.64 -1.27 17.87
N GLY A 153 2.83 -0.89 18.87
CA GLY A 153 1.62 -1.65 19.23
C GLY A 153 0.53 -1.73 18.15
N HIS A 154 0.65 -0.94 17.07
CA HIS A 154 -0.25 -0.99 15.93
C HIS A 154 0.29 -1.86 14.78
N CYS A 155 1.49 -2.46 14.92
CA CYS A 155 2.13 -3.33 13.94
C CYS A 155 2.12 -4.78 14.37
N ILE A 156 2.25 -5.67 13.41
CA ILE A 156 2.29 -7.12 13.57
C ILE A 156 3.24 -7.75 12.54
N TRP A 157 3.82 -8.90 12.85
CA TRP A 157 4.63 -9.67 11.91
C TRP A 157 3.74 -10.41 10.91
N VAL A 158 3.82 -10.07 9.63
CA VAL A 158 3.05 -10.70 8.56
C VAL A 158 3.92 -11.63 7.74
N ARG A 159 3.47 -12.88 7.56
CA ARG A 159 4.05 -13.87 6.65
C ARG A 159 3.37 -13.76 5.30
N LYS A 160 4.14 -13.54 4.24
CA LYS A 160 3.63 -13.45 2.86
C LYS A 160 4.07 -14.66 2.06
N VAL A 161 3.12 -15.21 1.32
CA VAL A 161 3.33 -16.34 0.40
C VAL A 161 2.85 -15.91 -0.98
N VAL A 162 3.71 -16.06 -1.97
CA VAL A 162 3.39 -15.79 -3.38
C VAL A 162 3.24 -17.12 -4.09
N VAL A 163 2.09 -17.36 -4.68
CA VAL A 163 1.76 -18.59 -5.41
C VAL A 163 1.71 -18.26 -6.89
N THR A 164 2.57 -18.95 -7.65
CA THR A 164 2.62 -18.87 -9.11
C THR A 164 2.03 -20.14 -9.73
N PRO A 165 1.81 -20.20 -11.04
CA PRO A 165 1.33 -21.40 -11.70
C PRO A 165 2.16 -22.65 -11.48
N THR A 166 3.46 -22.54 -11.25
CA THR A 166 4.38 -23.70 -11.11
C THR A 166 4.95 -23.87 -9.72
N THR A 167 5.02 -22.80 -8.89
CA THR A 167 5.69 -22.87 -7.60
C THR A 167 5.08 -21.93 -6.55
N MET A 168 5.69 -21.89 -5.40
CA MET A 168 5.32 -21.04 -4.26
C MET A 168 6.59 -20.43 -3.68
N TYR A 169 6.55 -19.12 -3.42
CA TYR A 169 7.66 -18.39 -2.79
C TYR A 169 7.22 -17.87 -1.42
N LEU A 170 8.01 -18.15 -0.40
CA LEU A 170 7.82 -17.68 0.95
C LEU A 170 8.75 -16.50 1.22
N SER A 171 8.22 -15.46 1.87
CA SER A 171 9.00 -14.31 2.34
C SER A 171 9.22 -14.41 3.85
N SER A 172 10.34 -13.89 4.35
CA SER A 172 10.52 -13.72 5.79
C SER A 172 9.39 -12.86 6.36
N PRO A 173 8.93 -13.12 7.60
CA PRO A 173 7.97 -12.27 8.27
C PRO A 173 8.46 -10.83 8.29
N ALA A 174 7.58 -9.87 7.99
CA ALA A 174 7.89 -8.45 8.06
C ALA A 174 6.87 -7.70 8.89
N PRO A 175 7.30 -6.57 9.48
CA PRO A 175 6.39 -5.70 10.23
C PRO A 175 5.47 -4.97 9.25
N GLU A 176 4.17 -5.15 9.43
CA GLU A 176 3.14 -4.40 8.69
C GLU A 176 2.12 -3.82 9.68
N PRO A 177 1.45 -2.70 9.33
CA PRO A 177 0.34 -2.21 10.13
C PRO A 177 -0.76 -3.27 10.25
N SER A 178 -1.30 -3.41 11.45
CA SER A 178 -2.30 -4.44 11.76
C SER A 178 -3.70 -4.02 11.29
N ASN A 179 -4.59 -5.01 11.23
CA ASN A 179 -6.02 -4.82 11.02
C ASN A 179 -6.80 -5.41 12.20
N ARG A 180 -8.11 -5.20 12.20
CA ARG A 180 -9.00 -5.63 13.29
C ARG A 180 -8.87 -7.12 13.63
N VAL A 181 -8.81 -7.99 12.61
CA VAL A 181 -8.74 -9.45 12.80
C VAL A 181 -7.41 -9.83 13.43
N LEU A 182 -6.31 -9.34 12.89
CA LEU A 182 -4.97 -9.66 13.41
C LEU A 182 -4.76 -9.13 14.84
N ARG A 183 -5.32 -7.97 15.18
CA ARG A 183 -5.27 -7.43 16.54
C ARG A 183 -6.05 -8.28 17.53
N GLN A 184 -7.25 -8.73 17.15
CA GLN A 184 -8.07 -9.60 18.00
C GLN A 184 -7.38 -10.93 18.32
N TYR A 185 -6.67 -11.46 17.33
CA TYR A 185 -6.01 -12.76 17.42
C TYR A 185 -4.48 -12.65 17.47
N THR A 186 -3.95 -11.63 18.15
CA THR A 186 -2.50 -11.37 18.26
C THR A 186 -1.74 -12.57 18.80
N ASN A 187 -2.31 -13.33 19.76
CA ASN A 187 -1.69 -14.54 20.29
C ASN A 187 -1.55 -15.69 19.27
N TYR A 188 -2.16 -15.54 18.10
CA TYR A 188 -2.13 -16.49 16.99
C TYR A 188 -1.51 -15.88 15.73
N GLU A 189 -0.72 -14.80 15.83
CA GLU A 189 -0.18 -14.10 14.66
C GLU A 189 0.66 -15.02 13.76
N ASP A 190 1.38 -15.97 14.34
CA ASP A 190 2.18 -16.95 13.63
C ASP A 190 1.35 -18.00 12.87
N ARG A 191 0.02 -17.98 13.04
CA ARG A 191 -0.92 -18.85 12.34
C ARG A 191 -1.67 -18.15 11.20
N PHE A 192 -1.37 -16.88 10.93
CA PHE A 192 -1.88 -16.16 9.77
C PHE A 192 -0.82 -16.05 8.68
N ILE A 193 -1.23 -16.27 7.43
CA ILE A 193 -0.42 -15.97 6.26
C ILE A 193 -1.24 -15.15 5.25
N ARG A 194 -0.56 -14.31 4.51
CA ARG A 194 -1.11 -13.56 3.39
C ARG A 194 -0.64 -14.20 2.10
N VAL A 195 -1.57 -14.74 1.32
CA VAL A 195 -1.29 -15.43 0.06
C VAL A 195 -1.62 -14.50 -1.09
N GLN A 196 -0.77 -14.44 -2.10
CA GLN A 196 -0.99 -13.70 -3.34
C GLN A 196 -0.79 -14.64 -4.53
N PHE A 197 -1.76 -14.68 -5.44
CA PHE A 197 -1.68 -15.42 -6.68
C PHE A 197 -1.18 -14.50 -7.80
N THR A 198 -0.11 -14.89 -8.52
CA THR A 198 0.53 -14.07 -9.55
C THR A 198 1.11 -14.94 -10.66
N ASP A 199 1.59 -14.30 -11.74
CA ASP A 199 2.30 -14.97 -12.83
C ASP A 199 3.70 -15.47 -12.39
N GLU A 200 4.37 -16.23 -13.26
CA GLU A 200 5.69 -16.78 -12.99
C GLU A 200 6.78 -15.72 -12.84
N LEU A 201 6.61 -14.57 -13.45
CA LEU A 201 7.56 -13.46 -13.37
C LEU A 201 7.38 -12.63 -12.08
N ILE A 202 6.35 -12.92 -11.28
CA ILE A 202 5.97 -12.17 -10.07
C ILE A 202 5.71 -10.68 -10.39
N LYS A 203 5.44 -10.37 -11.66
CA LYS A 203 5.29 -8.99 -12.15
C LYS A 203 3.84 -8.55 -12.28
N GLY A 204 2.88 -9.43 -12.13
CA GLY A 204 1.52 -9.06 -12.38
C GLY A 204 0.48 -10.08 -11.97
N ARG A 205 -0.62 -10.05 -12.68
CA ARG A 205 -1.76 -10.93 -12.47
C ARG A 205 -1.65 -12.13 -13.38
N ILE A 206 -2.26 -13.23 -12.97
CA ILE A 206 -2.48 -14.36 -13.87
C ILE A 206 -3.50 -13.89 -14.92
N TYR A 207 -3.09 -13.88 -16.17
CA TYR A 207 -3.97 -13.54 -17.29
C TYR A 207 -4.71 -14.77 -17.80
N SER A 208 -5.95 -14.54 -18.24
CA SER A 208 -6.75 -15.55 -18.93
C SER A 208 -6.17 -15.78 -20.33
N ASP A 209 -5.91 -17.04 -20.67
CA ASP A 209 -5.54 -17.44 -22.04
C ASP A 209 -6.82 -17.55 -22.89
N PRO A 210 -6.84 -17.05 -24.11
CA PRO A 210 -7.95 -17.28 -25.04
C PRO A 210 -8.30 -18.76 -25.24
N ASP A 211 -7.33 -19.65 -25.11
CA ASP A 211 -7.57 -21.10 -25.09
C ASP A 211 -8.17 -21.52 -23.73
N THR A 212 -9.48 -21.68 -23.71
CA THR A 212 -10.27 -22.04 -22.52
C THR A 212 -9.83 -23.33 -21.85
N THR A 213 -9.18 -24.25 -22.54
CA THR A 213 -8.71 -25.53 -21.97
C THR A 213 -7.52 -25.32 -21.04
N ARG A 214 -6.58 -24.42 -21.41
CA ARG A 214 -5.42 -24.06 -20.57
C ARG A 214 -5.84 -23.21 -19.37
N ASP A 215 -6.75 -22.29 -19.57
CA ASP A 215 -7.30 -21.47 -18.50
C ASP A 215 -7.90 -22.33 -17.38
N ASN A 216 -8.68 -23.32 -17.75
CA ASN A 216 -9.32 -24.19 -16.75
C ASN A 216 -8.27 -24.94 -15.90
N ALA A 217 -7.18 -25.43 -16.48
CA ALA A 217 -6.13 -26.09 -15.71
C ALA A 217 -5.45 -25.12 -14.72
N LEU A 218 -5.12 -23.90 -15.16
CA LEU A 218 -4.46 -22.89 -14.35
C LEU A 218 -5.33 -22.41 -13.18
N PHE A 219 -6.56 -22.02 -13.47
CA PHE A 219 -7.47 -21.53 -12.43
C PHE A 219 -8.04 -22.63 -11.54
N ASN A 220 -8.08 -23.89 -12.00
CA ASN A 220 -8.37 -25.02 -11.14
C ASN A 220 -7.31 -25.22 -10.06
N ARG A 221 -6.03 -24.93 -10.34
CA ARG A 221 -4.97 -24.97 -9.32
C ARG A 221 -5.22 -23.88 -8.24
N VAL A 222 -5.53 -22.65 -8.66
CA VAL A 222 -5.90 -21.58 -7.72
C VAL A 222 -7.11 -21.99 -6.87
N HIS A 223 -8.15 -22.55 -7.51
CA HIS A 223 -9.33 -23.03 -6.81
C HIS A 223 -9.01 -24.11 -5.78
N ARG A 224 -8.17 -25.09 -6.15
CA ARG A 224 -7.72 -26.15 -5.22
C ARG A 224 -6.90 -25.60 -4.06
N ALA A 225 -5.99 -24.64 -4.28
CA ALA A 225 -5.24 -23.99 -3.21
C ALA A 225 -6.16 -23.28 -2.21
N LEU A 226 -7.20 -22.62 -2.70
CA LEU A 226 -8.20 -21.96 -1.85
C LEU A 226 -9.08 -22.98 -1.11
N GLN A 227 -9.46 -24.07 -1.76
CA GLN A 227 -10.35 -25.11 -1.20
C GLN A 227 -9.62 -26.04 -0.22
N ASN A 228 -8.43 -26.52 -0.61
CA ASN A 228 -7.70 -27.54 0.16
C ASN A 228 -6.70 -26.93 1.14
N GLY A 229 -6.42 -25.60 1.01
CA GLY A 229 -5.43 -24.93 1.83
C GLY A 229 -3.99 -25.11 1.34
N ILE A 230 -3.04 -24.61 2.12
CA ILE A 230 -1.60 -24.62 1.83
C ILE A 230 -0.86 -25.17 3.06
N ARG A 231 0.11 -26.05 2.83
CA ARG A 231 0.98 -26.58 3.88
C ARG A 231 2.33 -25.88 3.85
N ILE A 232 2.79 -25.44 5.02
CA ILE A 232 4.11 -24.84 5.22
C ILE A 232 4.64 -25.32 6.58
N GLY A 233 5.79 -25.98 6.59
CA GLY A 233 6.25 -26.68 7.77
C GLY A 233 5.22 -27.71 8.22
N GLY A 234 5.11 -27.98 9.47
CA GLY A 234 4.10 -28.90 10.02
C GLY A 234 2.67 -28.31 10.08
N ARG A 235 2.38 -27.17 9.43
CA ARG A 235 1.11 -26.47 9.56
C ARG A 235 0.30 -26.45 8.27
N HIS A 236 -1.01 -26.64 8.40
CA HIS A 236 -1.98 -26.56 7.32
C HIS A 236 -2.82 -25.28 7.42
N PHE A 237 -2.62 -24.37 6.48
CA PHE A 237 -3.29 -23.08 6.40
C PHE A 237 -4.53 -23.18 5.51
N GLN A 238 -5.68 -22.89 6.04
CA GLN A 238 -6.96 -22.89 5.33
C GLN A 238 -7.35 -21.46 4.92
N TYR A 239 -8.05 -21.35 3.80
CA TYR A 239 -8.58 -20.06 3.34
C TYR A 239 -9.50 -19.45 4.40
N LEU A 240 -9.21 -18.22 4.81
CA LEU A 240 -9.99 -17.49 5.79
C LEU A 240 -10.97 -16.52 5.12
N ALA A 241 -10.46 -15.54 4.45
CA ALA A 241 -11.23 -14.53 3.73
C ALA A 241 -10.28 -13.65 2.89
N THR A 242 -10.85 -12.72 2.13
CA THR A 242 -10.09 -11.80 1.29
C THR A 242 -10.40 -10.36 1.68
N GLY A 243 -9.39 -9.59 2.01
CA GLY A 243 -9.53 -8.14 2.23
C GLY A 243 -9.88 -7.41 0.93
N ASN A 244 -10.66 -6.34 1.00
CA ASN A 244 -11.15 -5.62 -0.19
C ASN A 244 -10.02 -5.12 -1.12
N SER A 245 -8.91 -4.64 -0.55
CA SER A 245 -7.73 -4.26 -1.33
C SER A 245 -7.06 -5.48 -1.95
N GLN A 246 -6.90 -6.55 -1.17
CA GLN A 246 -6.25 -7.78 -1.58
C GLN A 246 -7.02 -8.52 -2.66
N PHE A 247 -8.35 -8.46 -2.65
CA PHE A 247 -9.18 -9.05 -3.69
C PHE A 247 -8.78 -8.56 -5.09
N ARG A 248 -8.51 -7.25 -5.21
CA ARG A 248 -8.04 -6.64 -6.46
C ARG A 248 -6.60 -7.00 -6.82
N GLU A 249 -5.82 -7.44 -5.85
CA GLU A 249 -4.42 -7.88 -6.02
C GLU A 249 -4.30 -9.41 -6.12
N HIS A 250 -5.43 -10.10 -6.27
CA HIS A 250 -5.51 -11.57 -6.27
C HIS A 250 -4.91 -12.19 -5.00
N GLY A 251 -5.13 -11.55 -3.85
CA GLY A 251 -4.60 -11.98 -2.56
C GLY A 251 -5.71 -12.41 -1.58
N ALA A 252 -5.32 -13.20 -0.58
CA ALA A 252 -6.21 -13.70 0.46
C ALA A 252 -5.48 -13.95 1.78
N TYR A 253 -6.22 -13.95 2.89
CA TYR A 253 -5.74 -14.42 4.17
C TYR A 253 -6.07 -15.89 4.36
N PHE A 254 -5.10 -16.63 4.90
CA PHE A 254 -5.24 -18.00 5.35
C PHE A 254 -4.91 -18.08 6.83
N PHE A 255 -5.50 -19.03 7.51
CA PHE A 255 -5.28 -19.28 8.93
C PHE A 255 -5.03 -20.77 9.16
N CYS A 256 -4.08 -21.10 10.04
CA CYS A 256 -3.84 -22.47 10.49
C CYS A 256 -4.69 -22.73 11.75
N PRO A 257 -5.79 -23.52 11.67
CA PRO A 257 -6.67 -23.80 12.79
C PRO A 257 -5.95 -24.46 13.98
N THR A 258 -6.55 -24.31 15.14
CA THR A 258 -6.25 -25.06 16.37
C THR A 258 -7.49 -25.81 16.82
N ASP A 259 -7.36 -26.65 17.83
CA ASP A 259 -8.49 -27.35 18.43
C ASP A 259 -9.56 -26.37 19.01
N PHE A 260 -9.14 -25.15 19.35
CA PHE A 260 -10.01 -24.14 19.99
C PHE A 260 -10.41 -22.99 19.06
N LEU A 261 -9.68 -22.76 17.96
CA LEU A 261 -9.91 -21.64 17.06
C LEU A 261 -9.84 -22.10 15.61
N THR A 262 -10.98 -22.06 14.94
CA THR A 262 -11.16 -22.43 13.53
C THR A 262 -11.34 -21.19 12.65
N CYS A 263 -11.22 -21.35 11.32
CA CYS A 263 -11.56 -20.29 10.36
C CYS A 263 -13.02 -19.82 10.50
N ASP A 264 -13.94 -20.74 10.83
CA ASP A 264 -15.35 -20.40 11.01
C ASP A 264 -15.57 -19.57 12.28
N ASN A 265 -14.88 -19.88 13.38
CA ASN A 265 -14.94 -19.06 14.59
C ASN A 265 -14.48 -17.61 14.28
N ILE A 266 -13.40 -17.45 13.50
CA ILE A 266 -12.91 -16.12 13.13
C ILE A 266 -13.92 -15.41 12.24
N ARG A 267 -14.47 -16.08 11.20
CA ARG A 267 -15.50 -15.50 10.32
C ARG A 267 -16.74 -15.06 11.08
N ASN A 268 -17.22 -15.88 12.01
CA ASN A 268 -18.37 -15.55 12.86
C ASN A 268 -18.10 -14.35 13.78
N TRP A 269 -16.87 -14.23 14.31
CA TRP A 269 -16.48 -13.07 15.09
C TRP A 269 -16.41 -11.78 14.22
N MET A 270 -16.01 -11.87 12.94
CA MET A 270 -15.93 -10.72 12.05
C MET A 270 -17.27 -9.99 11.88
N GLY A 271 -18.37 -10.69 11.98
CA GLY A 271 -19.71 -10.11 12.00
C GLY A 271 -20.79 -11.01 11.43
N ASP A 272 -22.05 -10.66 11.70
CA ASP A 272 -23.20 -11.35 11.16
C ASP A 272 -23.50 -10.87 9.73
N VAL A 273 -23.08 -11.67 8.78
CA VAL A 273 -23.31 -11.48 7.33
C VAL A 273 -24.22 -12.56 6.75
N ASN A 274 -24.77 -13.45 7.57
CA ASN A 274 -25.56 -14.61 7.11
C ASN A 274 -26.83 -14.24 6.36
N HIS A 275 -27.39 -13.05 6.66
CA HIS A 275 -28.56 -12.52 5.93
C HIS A 275 -28.25 -12.07 4.51
N ILE A 276 -26.97 -11.97 4.13
CA ILE A 276 -26.53 -11.49 2.81
C ILE A 276 -26.44 -12.68 1.86
N ARG A 277 -27.29 -12.70 0.82
CA ARG A 277 -27.36 -13.76 -0.19
C ARG A 277 -26.65 -13.45 -1.50
N VAL A 278 -26.11 -12.24 -1.63
CA VAL A 278 -25.25 -11.84 -2.75
C VAL A 278 -23.80 -12.17 -2.39
N VAL A 279 -23.19 -13.14 -3.08
CA VAL A 279 -21.83 -13.62 -2.79
C VAL A 279 -20.79 -12.50 -2.78
N ALA A 280 -20.84 -11.61 -3.77
CA ALA A 280 -19.94 -10.46 -3.86
C ALA A 280 -20.09 -9.51 -2.66
N LYS A 281 -21.32 -9.18 -2.25
CA LYS A 281 -21.57 -8.37 -1.05
C LYS A 281 -21.07 -9.06 0.20
N TYR A 282 -21.35 -10.36 0.36
CA TYR A 282 -20.88 -11.16 1.48
C TYR A 282 -19.35 -11.10 1.61
N ALA A 283 -18.61 -11.37 0.51
CA ALA A 283 -17.16 -11.29 0.45
C ALA A 283 -16.64 -9.89 0.83
N SER A 284 -17.25 -8.85 0.26
CA SER A 284 -16.87 -7.45 0.52
C SER A 284 -17.10 -7.03 1.97
N ARG A 285 -18.14 -7.53 2.66
CA ARG A 285 -18.39 -7.23 4.08
C ARG A 285 -17.36 -7.89 4.99
N LEU A 286 -17.03 -9.16 4.77
CA LEU A 286 -15.91 -9.81 5.47
C LEU A 286 -14.59 -9.07 5.19
N GLY A 287 -14.34 -8.72 3.93
CA GLY A 287 -13.15 -7.99 3.50
C GLY A 287 -12.94 -6.65 4.20
N GLN A 288 -14.00 -6.01 4.67
CA GLN A 288 -13.94 -4.76 5.43
C GLN A 288 -13.15 -4.89 6.74
N CYS A 289 -13.16 -6.07 7.37
CA CYS A 289 -12.46 -6.32 8.64
C CYS A 289 -10.93 -6.36 8.50
N PHE A 290 -10.41 -6.51 7.26
CA PHE A 290 -8.98 -6.51 6.98
C PHE A 290 -8.43 -5.15 6.55
N SER A 291 -9.21 -4.07 6.65
CA SER A 291 -8.69 -2.72 6.44
C SER A 291 -7.62 -2.39 7.46
N THR A 292 -6.51 -1.81 7.02
CA THR A 292 -5.48 -1.27 7.91
C THR A 292 -6.05 -0.11 8.70
N THR A 293 -6.00 -0.18 10.00
CA THR A 293 -6.62 0.81 10.90
C THR A 293 -5.80 1.01 12.16
N ARG A 294 -5.88 2.21 12.75
CA ARG A 294 -5.30 2.55 14.05
C ARG A 294 -6.40 2.63 15.11
N ILE A 295 -6.14 2.07 16.30
CA ILE A 295 -7.04 2.15 17.44
C ILE A 295 -6.48 3.13 18.47
N PRO A 296 -7.28 4.07 19.00
CA PRO A 296 -6.89 4.87 20.14
C PRO A 296 -6.63 4.01 21.38
N LYS A 297 -5.58 4.32 22.15
CA LYS A 297 -5.13 3.52 23.30
C LYS A 297 -6.13 3.44 24.47
N ALA A 298 -7.19 4.21 24.51
CA ALA A 298 -8.14 4.22 25.60
C ALA A 298 -9.60 4.43 25.17
N SER A 299 -10.46 3.76 25.84
CA SER A 299 -11.91 3.91 25.96
C SER A 299 -12.79 3.26 24.87
N PRO A 300 -13.63 2.32 25.27
CA PRO A 300 -14.74 1.88 24.45
C PRO A 300 -15.77 3.02 24.29
N ILE A 301 -16.10 3.36 23.06
CA ILE A 301 -17.11 4.37 22.72
C ILE A 301 -18.54 3.85 22.93
N GLY A 302 -18.72 2.60 23.32
CA GLY A 302 -19.97 1.87 23.28
C GLY A 302 -21.25 2.57 23.79
N GLN A 303 -21.13 3.57 24.65
CA GLN A 303 -22.27 4.28 25.21
C GLN A 303 -22.51 5.68 24.61
N ALA A 304 -21.62 6.17 23.72
CA ALA A 304 -21.68 7.50 23.13
C ALA A 304 -22.05 7.49 21.62
N ILE A 305 -22.69 6.41 21.15
CA ILE A 305 -23.15 6.31 19.76
C ILE A 305 -24.61 6.69 19.71
N VAL A 306 -24.94 7.68 18.88
CA VAL A 306 -26.30 8.12 18.58
C VAL A 306 -26.60 7.80 17.12
N HIS A 307 -27.80 7.28 16.86
CA HIS A 307 -28.27 7.03 15.49
C HIS A 307 -29.10 8.21 15.03
N ILE A 308 -28.77 8.72 13.84
CA ILE A 308 -29.48 9.82 13.17
C ILE A 308 -29.89 9.35 11.77
N ASP A 309 -30.93 9.97 11.20
CA ASP A 309 -31.43 9.59 9.89
C ASP A 309 -30.53 10.10 8.75
N ASP A 310 -30.52 9.36 7.63
CA ASP A 310 -29.97 9.87 6.39
C ASP A 310 -30.85 11.00 5.81
N ILE A 311 -30.24 11.91 5.05
CA ILE A 311 -30.98 12.90 4.28
C ILE A 311 -31.20 12.32 2.88
N GLU A 312 -32.43 11.96 2.60
CA GLU A 312 -32.83 11.32 1.34
C GLU A 312 -33.90 12.15 0.64
N HIS A 313 -33.83 12.24 -0.69
CA HIS A 313 -34.81 12.88 -1.54
C HIS A 313 -34.82 12.20 -2.90
N ASP A 314 -36.00 11.91 -3.44
CA ASP A 314 -36.25 11.29 -4.76
C ASP A 314 -35.39 10.02 -5.06
N GLY A 315 -35.13 9.22 -4.02
CA GLY A 315 -34.36 7.99 -4.13
C GLY A 315 -32.84 8.18 -4.11
N TRP A 316 -32.35 9.41 -3.88
CA TRP A 316 -30.95 9.71 -3.69
C TRP A 316 -30.63 9.97 -2.22
N CYS A 317 -29.51 9.43 -1.74
CA CYS A 317 -29.03 9.64 -0.38
C CYS A 317 -27.91 10.69 -0.40
N PHE A 318 -28.20 11.90 0.11
CA PHE A 318 -27.25 13.04 0.13
C PHE A 318 -26.18 12.91 1.23
N THR A 319 -26.33 11.95 2.14
CA THR A 319 -25.43 11.74 3.29
C THR A 319 -24.82 10.33 3.31
N ASP A 320 -24.80 9.65 2.15
CA ASP A 320 -24.29 8.27 2.07
C ASP A 320 -22.85 8.17 2.58
N GLY A 321 -22.68 7.58 3.77
CA GLY A 321 -21.38 7.36 4.38
C GLY A 321 -20.88 8.48 5.31
N VAL A 322 -21.69 9.55 5.57
CA VAL A 322 -21.31 10.67 6.45
C VAL A 322 -22.00 10.59 7.81
N GLY A 323 -21.25 10.66 8.89
CA GLY A 323 -21.75 10.86 10.25
C GLY A 323 -21.11 12.08 10.91
N LYS A 324 -21.44 12.33 12.17
CA LYS A 324 -20.92 13.47 12.92
C LYS A 324 -20.09 13.01 14.12
N ILE A 325 -19.17 13.85 14.56
CA ILE A 325 -18.35 13.64 15.75
C ILE A 325 -18.21 14.91 16.56
N ALA A 326 -18.29 14.78 17.88
CA ALA A 326 -18.03 15.90 18.80
C ALA A 326 -16.57 16.39 18.69
N PHE A 327 -16.38 17.70 18.82
CA PHE A 327 -15.05 18.33 18.83
C PHE A 327 -14.15 17.72 19.92
N SER A 328 -14.67 17.49 21.12
CA SER A 328 -13.95 16.89 22.22
C SER A 328 -13.42 15.49 21.88
N ARG A 329 -14.23 14.70 21.16
CA ARG A 329 -13.87 13.35 20.75
C ARG A 329 -12.83 13.35 19.62
N ALA A 330 -12.97 14.25 18.67
CA ALA A 330 -11.98 14.44 17.61
C ALA A 330 -10.60 14.83 18.19
N LYS A 331 -10.58 15.74 19.17
CA LYS A 331 -9.37 16.13 19.90
C LYS A 331 -8.74 14.95 20.66
N PHE A 332 -9.56 14.14 21.33
CA PHE A 332 -9.12 12.93 21.99
C PHE A 332 -8.48 11.93 21.02
N LEU A 333 -9.09 11.69 19.84
CA LEU A 333 -8.54 10.81 18.81
C LEU A 333 -7.16 11.29 18.36
N MET A 334 -7.00 12.56 18.08
CA MET A 334 -5.72 13.13 17.64
C MET A 334 -4.61 12.94 18.67
N GLN A 335 -4.91 13.13 19.96
CA GLN A 335 -3.94 12.97 21.04
C GLN A 335 -3.53 11.52 21.24
N ASN A 336 -4.50 10.59 21.20
CA ASN A 336 -4.26 9.17 21.48
C ASN A 336 -3.67 8.38 20.28
N LEU A 337 -3.83 8.88 19.06
CA LEU A 337 -3.23 8.29 17.87
C LEU A 337 -1.85 8.87 17.54
N ASP A 338 -1.31 9.74 18.40
CA ASP A 338 -0.03 10.47 18.24
C ASP A 338 0.05 11.27 16.92
N MET A 339 -1.13 11.69 16.42
CA MET A 339 -1.25 12.43 15.15
C MET A 339 -1.00 13.93 15.31
N THR A 340 -0.85 14.41 16.54
CA THR A 340 -0.61 15.83 16.87
C THR A 340 0.73 16.35 16.32
N ARG A 341 1.66 15.46 15.99
CA ARG A 341 2.94 15.83 15.38
C ARG A 341 2.82 16.20 13.90
N THR A 342 1.90 15.54 13.18
CA THR A 342 1.72 15.71 11.74
C THR A 342 0.64 16.72 11.40
N ALA A 343 -0.31 16.98 12.31
CA ALA A 343 -1.38 17.93 12.11
C ALA A 343 -1.44 18.92 13.29
N LYS A 344 -1.07 20.18 13.03
CA LYS A 344 -1.16 21.26 14.02
C LYS A 344 -2.61 21.72 14.26
N THR A 345 -3.48 21.55 13.27
CA THR A 345 -4.92 21.85 13.34
C THR A 345 -5.71 20.56 13.45
N LEU A 346 -6.84 20.59 14.14
CA LEU A 346 -7.74 19.45 14.28
C LEU A 346 -8.41 19.16 12.93
N PRO A 347 -8.26 17.95 12.34
CA PRO A 347 -8.89 17.62 11.07
C PRO A 347 -10.40 17.71 11.11
N SER A 348 -11.02 18.23 10.06
CA SER A 348 -12.49 18.35 9.98
C SER A 348 -13.21 17.02 9.85
N ALA A 349 -12.57 16.00 9.28
CA ALA A 349 -13.15 14.68 9.05
C ALA A 349 -12.18 13.52 9.31
N PHE A 350 -12.74 12.39 9.74
CA PHE A 350 -12.03 11.16 10.07
C PHE A 350 -12.67 9.99 9.33
N GLN A 351 -11.92 9.32 8.45
CA GLN A 351 -12.37 8.07 7.86
C GLN A 351 -12.21 6.94 8.88
N PHE A 352 -13.30 6.23 9.15
CA PHE A 352 -13.39 5.31 10.27
C PHE A 352 -13.93 3.92 9.92
N ARG A 353 -13.73 3.01 10.88
CA ARG A 353 -14.41 1.73 11.01
C ARG A 353 -14.93 1.59 12.44
N LEU A 354 -16.19 1.18 12.60
CA LEU A 354 -16.82 0.97 13.91
C LEU A 354 -17.81 -0.19 13.80
N GLY A 355 -17.43 -1.35 14.31
CA GLY A 355 -18.24 -2.56 14.10
C GLY A 355 -18.38 -2.87 12.60
N GLY A 356 -19.61 -3.00 12.12
CA GLY A 356 -19.94 -3.14 10.71
C GLY A 356 -20.08 -1.81 9.95
N SER A 357 -19.96 -0.67 10.66
CA SER A 357 -20.09 0.66 10.05
C SER A 357 -18.79 1.14 9.43
N LYS A 358 -18.90 1.87 8.33
CA LYS A 358 -17.80 2.54 7.62
C LYS A 358 -18.25 3.90 7.08
N GLY A 359 -17.30 4.80 6.86
CA GLY A 359 -17.56 6.12 6.30
C GLY A 359 -16.62 7.16 6.86
N ILE A 360 -17.06 8.40 6.88
CA ILE A 360 -16.39 9.52 7.54
C ILE A 360 -17.22 10.04 8.72
N LEU A 361 -16.52 10.58 9.72
CA LEU A 361 -17.09 11.34 10.83
C LEU A 361 -16.61 12.77 10.70
N VAL A 362 -17.53 13.70 10.54
CA VAL A 362 -17.27 15.13 10.36
C VAL A 362 -17.51 15.85 11.68
N GLN A 363 -16.64 16.79 12.05
CA GLN A 363 -16.83 17.62 13.25
C GLN A 363 -18.01 18.54 13.08
N TRP A 364 -18.92 18.50 14.07
CA TRP A 364 -20.06 19.43 14.11
C TRP A 364 -20.23 20.05 15.48
N PRO A 365 -20.44 21.39 15.55
CA PRO A 365 -20.58 22.09 16.83
C PRO A 365 -21.82 21.70 17.64
N ASP A 366 -22.87 21.19 16.99
CA ASP A 366 -24.13 20.74 17.60
C ASP A 366 -24.06 19.36 18.25
N VAL A 367 -22.95 18.62 18.04
CA VAL A 367 -22.78 17.27 18.60
C VAL A 367 -22.37 17.38 20.07
N PRO A 368 -23.15 16.82 21.02
CA PRO A 368 -22.85 16.87 22.44
C PRO A 368 -21.49 16.25 22.78
N PHE A 369 -20.98 16.62 23.95
CA PHE A 369 -19.66 16.17 24.43
C PHE A 369 -19.52 14.65 24.33
N ASN A 370 -18.44 14.20 23.69
CA ASN A 370 -18.03 12.80 23.58
C ASN A 370 -18.96 11.88 22.74
N GLU A 371 -19.88 12.43 21.96
CA GLU A 371 -20.76 11.65 21.09
C GLU A 371 -20.22 11.43 19.67
N VAL A 372 -20.71 10.34 19.07
CA VAL A 372 -20.55 10.00 17.66
C VAL A 372 -21.92 9.68 17.09
N HIS A 373 -22.33 10.40 16.06
CA HIS A 373 -23.61 10.20 15.38
C HIS A 373 -23.41 9.38 14.11
N LEU A 374 -24.11 8.26 14.01
CA LEU A 374 -24.06 7.35 12.86
C LEU A 374 -25.38 7.31 12.11
N ARG A 375 -25.28 7.13 10.80
CA ARG A 375 -26.43 7.00 9.89
C ARG A 375 -26.63 5.55 9.39
N PRO A 376 -27.85 5.19 8.97
CA PRO A 376 -28.13 3.88 8.38
C PRO A 376 -27.24 3.56 7.18
N SER A 377 -26.94 4.54 6.30
CA SER A 377 -26.06 4.37 5.15
C SER A 377 -24.65 3.90 5.52
N GLN A 378 -24.17 4.25 6.72
CA GLN A 378 -22.86 3.85 7.22
C GLN A 378 -22.85 2.41 7.71
N ASN A 379 -23.98 1.87 8.25
CA ASN A 379 -24.04 0.53 8.80
C ASN A 379 -24.24 -0.51 7.69
N LYS A 380 -23.22 -1.32 7.46
CA LYS A 380 -23.22 -2.31 6.39
C LYS A 380 -23.54 -3.74 6.88
N PHE A 381 -23.28 -4.04 8.17
CA PHE A 381 -23.62 -5.32 8.85
C PHE A 381 -23.41 -5.18 10.36
N ASN A 382 -23.91 -6.12 11.13
CA ASN A 382 -23.72 -6.15 12.58
C ASN A 382 -22.44 -6.90 12.95
N ALA A 383 -21.56 -6.28 13.75
CA ALA A 383 -20.33 -6.89 14.22
C ALA A 383 -20.21 -6.84 15.75
N VAL A 384 -19.49 -7.79 16.31
CA VAL A 384 -19.22 -7.88 17.75
C VAL A 384 -18.30 -6.76 18.23
N SER A 385 -17.28 -6.42 17.44
CA SER A 385 -16.33 -5.36 17.78
C SER A 385 -16.98 -3.99 17.73
N LYS A 386 -16.90 -3.23 18.83
CA LYS A 386 -17.47 -1.87 18.98
C LYS A 386 -16.40 -0.78 19.12
N GLY A 387 -15.14 -1.08 18.84
CA GLY A 387 -14.04 -0.10 18.87
C GLY A 387 -14.08 0.85 17.67
N LEU A 388 -13.89 2.15 17.92
CA LEU A 388 -13.66 3.13 16.85
C LEU A 388 -12.23 3.01 16.35
N GLU A 389 -12.08 2.78 15.06
CA GLU A 389 -10.81 2.64 14.37
C GLU A 389 -10.69 3.71 13.29
N ILE A 390 -9.53 4.34 13.16
CA ILE A 390 -9.27 5.41 12.20
C ILE A 390 -8.37 4.89 11.08
N ILE A 391 -8.74 5.22 9.84
CA ILE A 391 -7.96 4.92 8.64
C ILE A 391 -7.10 6.11 8.27
N LYS A 392 -7.74 7.24 7.97
CA LYS A 392 -7.07 8.51 7.65
C LYS A 392 -7.91 9.70 8.06
N THR A 393 -7.32 10.89 8.00
CA THR A 393 -7.99 12.16 8.35
C THR A 393 -8.02 13.08 7.14
N SER A 394 -8.96 14.04 7.13
CA SER A 394 -8.98 15.12 6.14
C SER A 394 -7.71 15.93 6.20
N ARG A 395 -7.16 16.23 5.03
CA ARG A 395 -6.03 17.14 4.84
C ARG A 395 -6.05 17.71 3.44
N PHE A 396 -5.54 18.89 3.27
CA PHE A 396 -5.34 19.49 1.97
C PHE A 396 -4.24 18.73 1.19
N SER A 397 -4.52 18.48 -0.09
CA SER A 397 -3.50 18.22 -1.09
C SER A 397 -3.85 19.02 -2.37
N ILE A 398 -2.84 19.30 -3.19
CA ILE A 398 -3.04 20.03 -4.42
C ILE A 398 -3.77 19.17 -5.44
N ALA A 399 -4.71 19.76 -6.21
CA ALA A 399 -5.32 19.08 -7.34
C ALA A 399 -4.33 18.87 -8.47
N SER A 400 -4.45 17.78 -9.17
CA SER A 400 -3.71 17.51 -10.40
C SER A 400 -4.64 17.00 -11.50
N LEU A 401 -4.37 17.40 -12.73
CA LEU A 401 -4.98 16.80 -13.91
C LEU A 401 -4.36 15.43 -14.18
N ASN A 402 -5.04 14.64 -14.96
CA ASN A 402 -4.57 13.37 -15.49
C ASN A 402 -5.06 13.20 -16.94
N ARG A 403 -4.61 12.14 -17.63
CA ARG A 403 -4.98 11.91 -19.04
C ARG A 403 -6.49 11.93 -19.28
N GLN A 404 -7.27 11.32 -18.39
CA GLN A 404 -8.73 11.25 -18.52
C GLN A 404 -9.37 12.63 -18.31
N THR A 405 -8.97 13.34 -17.25
CA THR A 405 -9.50 14.67 -16.93
C THR A 405 -9.17 15.68 -18.03
N ILE A 406 -7.94 15.67 -18.58
CA ILE A 406 -7.53 16.52 -19.69
C ILE A 406 -8.38 16.22 -20.93
N THR A 407 -8.54 14.93 -21.28
CA THR A 407 -9.34 14.53 -22.44
C THR A 407 -10.80 15.00 -22.34
N ILE A 408 -11.39 14.91 -21.13
CA ILE A 408 -12.77 15.36 -20.91
C ILE A 408 -12.84 16.89 -20.94
N LEU A 409 -11.97 17.61 -20.26
CA LEU A 409 -11.99 19.07 -20.23
C LEU A 409 -11.78 19.67 -21.62
N SER A 410 -10.85 19.13 -22.41
CA SER A 410 -10.66 19.52 -23.81
C SER A 410 -11.93 19.28 -24.63
N CYS A 411 -12.59 18.11 -24.46
CA CYS A 411 -13.86 17.80 -25.13
C CYS A 411 -15.03 18.73 -24.71
N LEU A 412 -15.01 19.22 -23.46
CA LEU A 412 -15.99 20.20 -22.94
C LEU A 412 -15.63 21.65 -23.29
N GLY A 413 -14.55 21.89 -24.06
CA GLY A 413 -14.21 23.17 -24.64
C GLY A 413 -13.19 23.99 -23.82
N VAL A 414 -12.38 23.37 -22.99
CA VAL A 414 -11.17 24.00 -22.46
C VAL A 414 -10.12 24.06 -23.58
N PRO A 415 -9.50 25.23 -23.86
CA PRO A 415 -8.46 25.32 -24.88
C PRO A 415 -7.25 24.44 -24.56
N ASP A 416 -6.77 23.70 -25.57
CA ASP A 416 -5.62 22.78 -25.42
C ASP A 416 -4.34 23.52 -25.01
N GLU A 417 -4.19 24.78 -25.45
CA GLU A 417 -3.07 25.66 -25.12
C GLU A 417 -2.91 25.86 -23.59
N ALA A 418 -4.02 25.88 -22.86
CA ALA A 418 -3.99 26.01 -21.39
C ALA A 418 -3.21 24.86 -20.74
N PHE A 419 -3.42 23.64 -21.21
CA PHE A 419 -2.71 22.47 -20.69
C PHE A 419 -1.22 22.48 -21.07
N GLU A 420 -0.89 22.89 -22.31
CA GLU A 420 0.49 22.98 -22.79
C GLU A 420 1.28 24.05 -22.00
N GLU A 421 0.70 25.22 -21.78
CA GLU A 421 1.33 26.28 -20.99
C GLU A 421 1.57 25.86 -19.56
N MET A 422 0.58 25.22 -18.92
CA MET A 422 0.71 24.71 -17.56
C MET A 422 1.82 23.65 -17.45
N MET A 423 1.91 22.73 -18.41
CA MET A 423 2.95 21.71 -18.44
C MET A 423 4.34 22.32 -18.65
N LYS A 424 4.49 23.23 -19.62
CA LYS A 424 5.77 23.94 -19.87
C LYS A 424 6.25 24.69 -18.63
N LYS A 425 5.32 25.40 -17.95
CA LYS A 425 5.62 26.08 -16.70
C LYS A 425 6.10 25.11 -15.64
N GLN A 426 5.40 23.99 -15.47
CA GLN A 426 5.73 22.99 -14.43
C GLN A 426 7.09 22.32 -14.66
N ILE A 427 7.45 22.02 -15.92
CA ILE A 427 8.77 21.53 -16.28
C ILE A 427 9.85 22.56 -15.90
N ALA A 428 9.66 23.84 -16.26
CA ALA A 428 10.60 24.90 -15.90
C ALA A 428 10.71 25.10 -14.38
N ASP A 429 9.59 25.01 -13.67
CA ASP A 429 9.55 25.11 -12.21
C ASP A 429 10.34 23.95 -11.54
N TYR A 430 10.24 22.72 -12.05
CA TYR A 430 11.02 21.57 -11.54
C TYR A 430 12.53 21.72 -11.79
N GLU A 431 12.93 22.25 -12.97
CA GLU A 431 14.35 22.51 -13.24
C GLU A 431 14.91 23.61 -12.32
N ARG A 432 14.16 24.69 -12.14
CA ARG A 432 14.56 25.78 -11.26
C ARG A 432 14.68 25.34 -9.80
N ALA A 433 13.80 24.47 -9.33
CA ALA A 433 13.83 23.96 -7.96
C ALA A 433 15.10 23.15 -7.63
N MET A 434 15.85 22.67 -8.63
CA MET A 434 17.11 21.96 -8.40
C MET A 434 18.26 22.88 -7.98
N THR A 435 18.16 24.20 -8.23
CA THR A 435 19.26 25.14 -8.01
C THR A 435 18.90 26.34 -7.14
N ASP A 436 17.62 26.65 -6.97
CA ASP A 436 17.10 27.79 -6.22
C ASP A 436 16.38 27.29 -4.97
N ALA A 437 17.04 27.38 -3.81
CA ALA A 437 16.54 26.84 -2.53
C ALA A 437 15.23 27.53 -2.08
N GLU A 438 15.14 28.85 -2.20
CA GLU A 438 13.93 29.58 -1.81
C GLU A 438 12.75 29.20 -2.69
N PHE A 439 12.98 29.12 -4.00
CA PHE A 439 11.95 28.69 -4.95
C PHE A 439 11.55 27.23 -4.72
N ALA A 440 12.51 26.31 -4.49
CA ALA A 440 12.25 24.90 -4.20
C ALA A 440 11.40 24.74 -2.94
N MET A 441 11.72 25.47 -1.86
CA MET A 441 10.94 25.47 -0.62
C MET A 441 9.49 25.91 -0.85
N GLN A 442 9.29 27.00 -1.60
CA GLN A 442 7.97 27.50 -1.95
C GLN A 442 7.20 26.49 -2.82
N LEU A 443 7.85 25.92 -3.83
CA LEU A 443 7.24 24.92 -4.74
C LEU A 443 6.83 23.64 -4.01
N LEU A 444 7.71 23.07 -3.19
CA LEU A 444 7.46 21.86 -2.42
C LEU A 444 6.36 22.07 -1.36
N SER A 445 6.33 23.24 -0.72
CA SER A 445 5.27 23.63 0.20
C SER A 445 3.91 23.82 -0.47
N LYS A 446 3.90 24.15 -1.74
CA LYS A 446 2.70 24.34 -2.56
C LYS A 446 2.20 23.02 -3.16
N TYR A 447 3.10 22.20 -3.68
CA TYR A 447 2.81 20.92 -4.31
C TYR A 447 2.81 19.79 -3.28
N VAL A 448 1.95 19.95 -2.26
CA VAL A 448 1.83 18.97 -1.18
C VAL A 448 1.33 17.63 -1.75
N ASP A 449 2.16 16.62 -1.61
CA ASP A 449 1.79 15.25 -1.95
C ASP A 449 0.91 14.61 -0.86
N GLN A 450 0.24 13.51 -1.18
CA GLN A 450 -0.69 12.84 -0.26
C GLN A 450 -0.02 12.35 1.02
N ASN A 451 1.26 12.00 0.98
CA ASN A 451 2.01 11.49 2.12
C ASN A 451 2.72 12.62 2.90
N GLY A 452 2.69 13.85 2.39
CA GLY A 452 3.29 15.03 3.02
C GLY A 452 4.83 15.05 2.97
N ILE A 453 5.44 14.25 2.10
CA ILE A 453 6.90 14.18 1.94
C ILE A 453 7.46 15.49 1.43
N THR A 454 6.79 16.13 0.47
CA THR A 454 7.21 17.44 -0.04
C THR A 454 7.24 18.52 1.04
N THR A 455 6.33 18.45 2.03
CA THR A 455 6.35 19.36 3.19
C THR A 455 7.56 19.11 4.09
N ILE A 456 7.96 17.85 4.28
CA ILE A 456 9.18 17.50 5.03
C ILE A 456 10.41 18.03 4.28
N MET A 457 10.47 17.83 2.96
CA MET A 457 11.56 18.33 2.13
C MET A 457 11.66 19.88 2.17
N ALA A 458 10.52 20.59 2.14
CA ALA A 458 10.51 22.04 2.28
C ALA A 458 11.07 22.49 3.64
N GLN A 459 10.76 21.77 4.72
CA GLN A 459 11.33 22.03 6.04
C GLN A 459 12.85 21.76 6.04
N MET A 460 13.32 20.70 5.41
CA MET A 460 14.74 20.40 5.28
C MET A 460 15.51 21.51 4.54
N ILE A 461 14.89 22.14 3.52
CA ILE A 461 15.47 23.32 2.86
C ILE A 461 15.53 24.49 3.84
N ALA A 462 14.46 24.76 4.59
CA ALA A 462 14.44 25.82 5.59
C ALA A 462 15.49 25.63 6.70
N ASP A 463 15.87 24.39 6.98
CA ASP A 463 16.92 24.01 7.92
C ASP A 463 18.34 24.09 7.29
N GLY A 464 18.43 24.47 6.00
CA GLY A 464 19.70 24.77 5.29
C GLY A 464 20.39 23.53 4.71
N PHE A 465 19.70 22.40 4.55
CA PHE A 465 20.29 21.16 4.02
C PHE A 465 20.55 21.22 2.50
N MET A 466 19.84 22.07 1.77
CA MET A 466 20.13 22.30 0.35
C MET A 466 21.42 23.09 0.14
N GLU A 467 21.66 24.13 0.93
CA GLU A 467 22.86 24.97 0.88
C GLU A 467 24.10 24.18 1.28
N THR A 468 23.99 23.29 2.28
CA THR A 468 25.10 22.42 2.69
C THR A 468 25.28 21.21 1.79
N LYS A 469 24.38 21.03 0.79
CA LYS A 469 24.37 19.87 -0.13
C LYS A 469 24.33 18.53 0.61
N GLU A 470 23.52 18.47 1.65
CA GLU A 470 23.39 17.26 2.46
C GLU A 470 22.95 16.07 1.57
N PRO A 471 23.67 14.93 1.57
CA PRO A 471 23.51 13.90 0.54
C PRO A 471 22.12 13.27 0.50
N PHE A 472 21.53 12.95 1.65
CA PHE A 472 20.20 12.34 1.70
C PHE A 472 19.14 13.29 1.12
N PHE A 473 19.19 14.57 1.52
CA PHE A 473 18.27 15.57 1.00
C PHE A 473 18.44 15.78 -0.52
N MET A 474 19.68 15.88 -1.01
CA MET A 474 19.93 16.08 -2.43
C MET A 474 19.42 14.92 -3.26
N ILE A 475 19.61 13.68 -2.81
CA ILE A 475 19.08 12.50 -3.48
C ILE A 475 17.53 12.49 -3.44
N LEU A 476 16.92 12.90 -2.31
CA LEU A 476 15.46 13.06 -2.25
C LEU A 476 14.93 14.10 -3.24
N LEU A 477 15.64 15.19 -3.44
CA LEU A 477 15.27 16.21 -4.41
C LEU A 477 15.38 15.69 -5.85
N HIS A 478 16.43 14.91 -6.14
CA HIS A 478 16.60 14.27 -7.45
C HIS A 478 15.52 13.22 -7.75
N ILE A 479 15.18 12.35 -6.79
CA ILE A 479 14.12 11.36 -7.00
C ILE A 479 12.74 12.02 -7.14
N TRP A 480 12.47 13.07 -6.35
CA TRP A 480 11.22 13.84 -6.48
C TRP A 480 11.07 14.43 -7.89
N ARG A 481 12.15 15.04 -8.43
CA ARG A 481 12.15 15.58 -9.81
C ARG A 481 11.93 14.48 -10.85
N ALA A 482 12.70 13.39 -10.78
CA ALA A 482 12.61 12.28 -11.73
C ALA A 482 11.20 11.64 -11.71
N TRP A 483 10.66 11.38 -10.53
CA TRP A 483 9.31 10.85 -10.33
C TRP A 483 8.24 11.82 -10.83
N SER A 484 8.36 13.12 -10.55
CA SER A 484 7.42 14.13 -11.00
C SER A 484 7.41 14.27 -12.51
N MET A 485 8.60 14.29 -13.16
CA MET A 485 8.72 14.32 -14.60
C MET A 485 8.16 13.06 -15.27
N ARG A 486 8.39 11.90 -14.66
CA ARG A 486 7.80 10.65 -15.13
C ARG A 486 6.27 10.68 -15.05
N LEU A 487 5.68 11.19 -13.98
CA LEU A 487 4.23 11.35 -13.87
C LEU A 487 3.66 12.34 -14.89
N LEU A 488 4.39 13.42 -15.19
CA LEU A 488 4.02 14.32 -16.29
C LEU A 488 3.98 13.57 -17.62
N ARG A 489 5.03 12.81 -17.95
CA ARG A 489 5.13 12.08 -19.21
C ARG A 489 4.07 10.96 -19.31
N GLU A 490 4.04 10.05 -18.36
CA GLU A 490 3.23 8.83 -18.45
C GLU A 490 1.76 9.04 -18.11
N LYS A 491 1.43 10.02 -17.26
CA LYS A 491 0.08 10.23 -16.73
C LYS A 491 -0.49 11.62 -17.06
N ALA A 492 0.30 12.50 -17.66
CA ALA A 492 -0.02 13.92 -17.84
C ALA A 492 -0.47 14.57 -16.53
N ARG A 493 0.27 14.30 -15.42
CA ARG A 493 -0.08 14.77 -14.08
C ARG A 493 0.34 16.23 -13.88
N ILE A 494 -0.47 17.15 -14.42
CA ILE A 494 -0.26 18.58 -14.32
C ILE A 494 -0.83 19.06 -12.99
N MET A 495 0.00 19.68 -12.13
CA MET A 495 -0.43 20.28 -10.87
C MET A 495 -1.20 21.58 -11.14
N VAL A 496 -2.28 21.79 -10.42
CA VAL A 496 -3.14 22.95 -10.61
C VAL A 496 -3.02 23.88 -9.40
N ASP A 497 -2.36 25.02 -9.59
CA ASP A 497 -2.10 26.01 -8.53
C ASP A 497 -3.36 26.47 -7.81
N LYS A 498 -4.46 26.58 -8.53
CA LYS A 498 -5.79 26.94 -8.02
C LYS A 498 -6.69 25.72 -7.98
N GLY A 499 -6.30 24.71 -7.17
CA GLY A 499 -7.02 23.47 -7.06
C GLY A 499 -6.72 22.74 -5.76
N ALA A 500 -7.70 22.02 -5.25
CA ALA A 500 -7.63 21.19 -4.06
C ALA A 500 -8.09 19.77 -4.36
N PHE A 501 -7.52 18.80 -3.66
CA PHE A 501 -7.94 17.41 -3.66
C PHE A 501 -8.20 17.01 -2.22
N VAL A 502 -9.46 16.83 -1.85
CA VAL A 502 -9.94 16.78 -0.46
C VAL A 502 -11.14 15.84 -0.31
N PHE A 503 -11.42 15.37 0.90
CA PHE A 503 -12.63 14.60 1.21
C PHE A 503 -13.91 15.39 0.91
N GLY A 504 -14.94 14.69 0.43
CA GLY A 504 -16.30 15.18 0.36
C GLY A 504 -17.04 15.02 1.70
N CYS A 505 -17.88 15.98 2.06
CA CYS A 505 -18.83 15.86 3.17
C CYS A 505 -20.14 16.59 2.88
N ALA A 506 -21.14 16.42 3.74
CA ALA A 506 -22.49 16.90 3.53
C ALA A 506 -22.76 18.24 4.27
N ASP A 507 -23.55 19.13 3.69
CA ASP A 507 -24.08 20.35 4.31
C ASP A 507 -25.24 20.03 5.25
N GLU A 508 -24.96 19.88 6.53
CA GLU A 508 -25.99 19.65 7.55
C GLU A 508 -26.91 20.89 7.78
N THR A 509 -26.48 22.08 7.31
CA THR A 509 -27.27 23.32 7.46
C THR A 509 -28.32 23.49 6.39
N ARG A 510 -28.25 22.72 5.30
CA ARG A 510 -29.14 22.79 4.11
C ARG A 510 -29.16 24.19 3.47
N THR A 511 -28.04 24.92 3.54
CA THR A 511 -27.95 26.28 3.01
C THR A 511 -27.44 26.34 1.58
N LEU A 512 -26.66 25.35 1.17
CA LEU A 512 -26.11 25.24 -0.18
C LEU A 512 -27.20 24.83 -1.18
N ARG A 513 -27.27 25.54 -2.32
CA ARG A 513 -28.17 25.19 -3.43
C ARG A 513 -27.74 23.89 -4.10
N GLY A 514 -28.68 22.95 -4.28
CA GLY A 514 -28.48 21.67 -4.93
C GLY A 514 -28.52 21.72 -6.46
N HIS A 515 -28.33 20.57 -7.07
CA HIS A 515 -28.50 20.36 -8.50
C HIS A 515 -29.98 20.31 -8.88
N SER A 516 -30.31 20.81 -10.07
CA SER A 516 -31.65 20.60 -10.66
C SER A 516 -31.52 19.98 -12.05
N ASP A 517 -32.23 18.88 -12.27
CA ASP A 517 -32.28 18.15 -13.54
C ASP A 517 -32.78 19.03 -14.70
N ALA A 518 -33.57 20.08 -14.40
CA ALA A 518 -34.01 21.05 -15.39
C ALA A 518 -32.85 21.83 -16.05
N THR A 519 -31.69 21.84 -15.45
CA THR A 519 -30.46 22.49 -15.98
C THR A 519 -29.69 21.58 -16.93
N ASP A 520 -29.93 20.27 -16.92
CA ASP A 520 -29.28 19.32 -17.79
C ASP A 520 -29.58 19.64 -19.25
N PHE A 521 -28.56 19.52 -20.10
CA PHE A 521 -28.60 19.94 -21.52
C PHE A 521 -28.79 21.47 -21.76
N SER A 522 -28.87 22.29 -20.71
CA SER A 522 -29.01 23.73 -20.86
C SER A 522 -27.74 24.32 -21.47
N GLN A 523 -27.91 25.15 -22.52
CA GLN A 523 -26.84 25.97 -23.09
C GLN A 523 -26.60 27.27 -22.31
N SER A 524 -27.44 27.54 -21.32
CA SER A 524 -27.32 28.72 -20.46
C SER A 524 -26.12 28.61 -19.53
N LYS A 525 -25.33 29.66 -19.44
CA LYS A 525 -24.26 29.86 -18.46
C LYS A 525 -24.68 30.72 -17.30
N ASP A 526 -25.90 30.54 -16.83
CA ASP A 526 -26.39 31.29 -15.69
C ASP A 526 -25.82 30.75 -14.38
N ARG A 527 -24.98 31.56 -13.76
CA ARG A 527 -24.37 31.23 -12.46
C ARG A 527 -25.41 30.93 -11.37
N ASN A 528 -26.60 31.57 -11.45
CA ASN A 528 -27.66 31.40 -10.47
C ASN A 528 -28.34 30.02 -10.54
N THR A 529 -28.05 29.23 -11.58
CA THR A 529 -28.55 27.83 -11.73
C THR A 529 -27.54 26.80 -11.28
N LEU A 530 -26.27 27.16 -11.07
CA LEU A 530 -25.25 26.22 -10.67
C LEU A 530 -25.48 25.68 -9.25
N PRO A 531 -25.25 24.40 -8.99
CA PRO A 531 -25.24 23.89 -7.64
C PRO A 531 -24.07 24.49 -6.86
N GLN A 532 -24.23 24.63 -5.55
CA GLN A 532 -23.25 25.31 -4.69
C GLN A 532 -22.45 24.32 -3.85
N ILE A 533 -21.21 24.67 -3.59
CA ILE A 533 -20.31 23.97 -2.66
C ILE A 533 -19.68 24.97 -1.70
N PHE A 534 -19.20 24.48 -0.55
CA PHE A 534 -18.33 25.23 0.32
C PHE A 534 -16.94 24.57 0.38
N LEU A 535 -15.88 25.35 0.30
CA LEU A 535 -14.51 24.90 0.38
C LEU A 535 -13.63 25.93 1.08
N GLN A 536 -12.89 25.49 2.08
CA GLN A 536 -11.92 26.30 2.80
C GLN A 536 -10.57 25.59 2.84
N VAL A 537 -9.53 26.24 2.32
CA VAL A 537 -8.19 25.70 2.13
C VAL A 537 -7.13 26.58 2.80
N PRO A 538 -5.92 26.07 3.12
CA PRO A 538 -4.84 26.85 3.67
C PRO A 538 -4.46 28.01 2.72
N LYS A 539 -4.27 29.22 3.26
CA LYS A 539 -3.67 30.34 2.55
C LYS A 539 -2.22 30.01 2.24
N THR A 540 -1.87 29.93 0.98
CA THR A 540 -0.51 29.60 0.49
C THR A 540 0.11 28.38 1.18
N GLY A 541 0.52 27.40 0.46
CA GLY A 541 1.01 26.09 0.91
C GLY A 541 2.12 26.04 1.97
N VAL A 542 2.35 27.13 2.71
CA VAL A 542 3.32 27.19 3.81
C VAL A 542 2.58 26.89 5.10
N ARG A 543 2.73 25.68 5.61
CA ARG A 543 2.52 25.39 7.01
C ARG A 543 3.68 25.98 7.83
N THR A 544 3.73 27.30 7.93
CA THR A 544 4.54 27.95 8.96
C THR A 544 3.91 27.64 10.32
N GLY A 545 4.72 27.49 11.37
CA GLY A 545 4.30 27.03 12.69
C GLY A 545 3.31 27.93 13.46
N GLU A 546 2.74 28.92 12.83
CA GLU A 546 1.64 29.76 13.31
C GLU A 546 0.31 29.18 12.84
N GLN A 547 -0.77 29.38 13.57
CA GLN A 547 -2.12 28.92 13.22
C GLN A 547 -2.39 29.26 11.76
N GLY A 548 -2.50 28.23 10.91
CA GLY A 548 -2.64 28.38 9.45
C GLY A 548 -3.86 29.25 9.16
N GLU A 549 -3.65 30.37 8.48
CA GLU A 549 -4.76 31.13 7.93
C GLU A 549 -5.41 30.33 6.80
N TYR A 550 -6.71 30.14 6.89
CA TYR A 550 -7.53 29.51 5.86
C TYR A 550 -8.21 30.56 4.99
N THR A 551 -8.45 30.22 3.76
CA THR A 551 -9.19 31.06 2.80
C THR A 551 -10.39 30.29 2.28
N VAL A 552 -11.57 30.91 2.34
CA VAL A 552 -12.76 30.37 1.70
C VAL A 552 -12.67 30.63 0.20
N ILE A 553 -12.86 29.60 -0.60
CA ILE A 553 -12.89 29.69 -2.06
C ILE A 553 -14.28 30.18 -2.49
N THR A 554 -14.33 31.12 -3.43
CA THR A 554 -15.57 31.64 -3.98
C THR A 554 -15.48 31.78 -5.50
N GLY A 555 -16.60 31.55 -6.18
CA GLY A 555 -16.72 31.66 -7.63
C GLY A 555 -16.92 30.30 -8.33
N ILE A 556 -16.78 30.30 -9.65
CA ILE A 556 -17.03 29.11 -10.46
C ILE A 556 -15.85 28.14 -10.30
N CYS A 557 -16.18 26.88 -10.06
CA CYS A 557 -15.22 25.79 -9.90
C CYS A 557 -15.58 24.60 -10.80
N VAL A 558 -14.56 23.87 -11.18
CA VAL A 558 -14.68 22.55 -11.80
C VAL A 558 -14.50 21.49 -10.70
N LEU A 559 -15.41 20.56 -10.63
CA LEU A 559 -15.47 19.51 -9.62
C LEU A 559 -15.52 18.14 -10.27
N GLY A 560 -14.84 17.16 -9.69
CA GLY A 560 -14.94 15.77 -10.13
C GLY A 560 -14.24 14.81 -9.18
N ARG A 561 -14.37 13.52 -9.47
CA ARG A 561 -13.74 12.43 -8.74
C ARG A 561 -12.98 11.53 -9.70
N ASN A 562 -11.79 11.11 -9.33
CA ASN A 562 -11.00 10.17 -10.14
C ASN A 562 -11.41 8.70 -9.87
N PRO A 563 -11.52 7.86 -10.92
CA PRO A 563 -11.35 8.19 -12.34
C PRO A 563 -12.63 8.77 -13.00
N SER A 564 -12.49 9.84 -13.78
CA SER A 564 -13.57 10.38 -14.62
C SER A 564 -13.40 9.87 -16.06
N LEU A 565 -14.41 9.26 -16.65
CA LEU A 565 -14.39 8.77 -18.03
C LEU A 565 -15.53 9.33 -18.87
N HIS A 566 -16.69 9.58 -18.27
CA HIS A 566 -17.84 10.17 -18.93
C HIS A 566 -17.77 11.70 -18.90
N PRO A 567 -18.15 12.44 -19.94
CA PRO A 567 -18.14 13.91 -19.93
C PRO A 567 -18.90 14.52 -18.75
N GLY A 568 -20.01 13.91 -18.34
CA GLY A 568 -20.80 14.36 -17.19
C GLY A 568 -20.22 14.03 -15.81
N ASP A 569 -19.09 13.31 -15.72
CA ASP A 569 -18.40 13.07 -14.44
C ASP A 569 -17.71 14.34 -13.90
N ILE A 570 -17.51 15.33 -14.76
CA ILE A 570 -16.96 16.65 -14.40
C ILE A 570 -18.08 17.65 -14.31
N ARG A 571 -18.25 18.26 -13.15
CA ARG A 571 -19.33 19.21 -12.86
C ARG A 571 -18.78 20.64 -12.73
N VAL A 572 -19.54 21.60 -13.23
CA VAL A 572 -19.30 23.03 -12.95
C VAL A 572 -20.21 23.42 -11.78
N VAL A 573 -19.61 23.99 -10.75
CA VAL A 573 -20.30 24.36 -9.50
C VAL A 573 -19.89 25.75 -9.06
N GLU A 574 -20.66 26.35 -8.17
CA GLU A 574 -20.35 27.63 -7.56
C GLU A 574 -19.86 27.42 -6.11
N ALA A 575 -18.63 27.81 -5.83
CA ALA A 575 -18.13 27.88 -4.46
C ALA A 575 -18.62 29.18 -3.79
N VAL A 576 -19.20 29.03 -2.60
CA VAL A 576 -19.78 30.17 -1.85
C VAL A 576 -19.29 30.19 -0.41
N ASP A 577 -19.29 31.39 0.21
CA ASP A 577 -18.95 31.57 1.61
C ASP A 577 -20.21 31.45 2.48
N VAL A 578 -20.24 30.40 3.31
CA VAL A 578 -21.32 30.17 4.28
C VAL A 578 -20.72 30.22 5.69
N PRO A 579 -21.03 31.27 6.49
CA PRO A 579 -20.43 31.43 7.82
C PRO A 579 -20.62 30.26 8.77
N ALA A 580 -21.74 29.53 8.65
CA ALA A 580 -22.06 28.36 9.47
C ALA A 580 -21.14 27.17 9.18
N LEU A 581 -20.50 27.10 7.99
CA LEU A 581 -19.62 26.05 7.55
C LEU A 581 -18.13 26.34 7.77
N ARG A 582 -17.76 27.55 8.24
CA ARG A 582 -16.35 27.97 8.38
C ARG A 582 -15.55 27.18 9.43
N HIS A 583 -16.19 26.37 10.26
CA HIS A 583 -15.50 25.44 11.14
C HIS A 583 -14.91 24.23 10.39
N LEU A 584 -15.31 24.00 9.13
CA LEU A 584 -14.84 22.93 8.26
C LEU A 584 -13.74 23.46 7.32
N HIS A 585 -12.62 22.77 7.30
CA HIS A 585 -11.48 23.05 6.41
C HIS A 585 -10.90 21.75 5.85
N ASP A 586 -10.21 21.83 4.72
CA ASP A 586 -9.62 20.69 4.02
C ASP A 586 -10.66 19.61 3.64
N VAL A 587 -11.90 20.04 3.40
CA VAL A 587 -13.01 19.22 2.90
C VAL A 587 -13.85 20.05 1.94
N VAL A 588 -14.48 19.41 0.96
CA VAL A 588 -15.52 20.02 0.13
C VAL A 588 -16.88 19.63 0.69
N VAL A 589 -17.71 20.63 0.95
CA VAL A 589 -19.07 20.44 1.50
C VAL A 589 -20.07 20.51 0.37
N PHE A 590 -20.87 19.44 0.24
CA PHE A 590 -21.90 19.29 -0.79
C PHE A 590 -23.29 19.61 -0.28
N PRO A 591 -24.16 20.16 -1.10
CA PRO A 591 -25.56 20.43 -0.75
C PRO A 591 -26.29 19.11 -0.42
N THR A 592 -27.23 19.21 0.51
CA THR A 592 -28.12 18.12 0.90
C THR A 592 -29.58 18.35 0.45
N VAL A 593 -29.74 19.16 -0.60
CA VAL A 593 -31.00 19.49 -1.27
C VAL A 593 -30.81 19.39 -2.79
N GLY A 594 -31.89 19.31 -3.56
CA GLY A 594 -31.88 19.24 -5.02
C GLY A 594 -32.43 17.92 -5.53
N ASP A 595 -32.44 17.75 -6.86
CA ASP A 595 -33.04 16.59 -7.53
C ASP A 595 -32.11 15.35 -7.51
N ARG A 596 -30.79 15.58 -7.42
CA ARG A 596 -29.77 14.53 -7.31
C ARG A 596 -28.56 15.02 -6.51
N ASP A 597 -27.94 14.12 -5.74
CA ASP A 597 -26.70 14.40 -5.00
C ASP A 597 -25.52 14.56 -5.97
N ILE A 598 -24.68 15.56 -5.75
CA ILE A 598 -23.54 15.87 -6.62
C ILE A 598 -22.47 14.76 -6.59
N PRO A 599 -22.11 14.18 -5.45
CA PRO A 599 -21.15 13.08 -5.38
C PRO A 599 -21.45 11.95 -6.38
N SER A 600 -22.67 11.47 -6.45
CA SER A 600 -23.07 10.36 -7.36
C SER A 600 -22.93 10.75 -8.83
N MET A 601 -23.06 12.03 -9.19
CA MET A 601 -22.84 12.51 -10.56
C MET A 601 -21.36 12.50 -10.96
N CYS A 602 -20.45 12.54 -9.99
CA CYS A 602 -19.00 12.51 -10.19
C CYS A 602 -18.52 11.05 -10.23
N SER A 603 -18.74 10.35 -11.35
CA SER A 603 -18.30 8.95 -11.53
C SER A 603 -18.81 7.99 -10.43
N GLY A 604 -20.05 8.17 -9.98
CA GLY A 604 -20.65 7.32 -8.94
C GLY A 604 -19.97 7.41 -7.58
N GLY A 605 -19.49 8.61 -7.20
CA GLY A 605 -18.87 8.86 -5.90
C GLY A 605 -19.87 8.78 -4.75
N ASP A 606 -19.36 8.51 -3.55
CA ASP A 606 -20.07 8.58 -2.28
C ASP A 606 -19.24 9.39 -1.25
N LEU A 607 -19.75 9.53 -0.05
CA LEU A 607 -19.09 10.32 1.00
C LEU A 607 -18.48 9.41 2.09
N ASP A 608 -18.16 8.17 1.79
CA ASP A 608 -17.59 7.22 2.74
C ASP A 608 -16.05 7.30 2.89
N GLY A 609 -15.46 8.36 2.36
CA GLY A 609 -14.03 8.64 2.35
C GLY A 609 -13.46 8.86 0.94
N ASP A 610 -14.32 9.14 -0.04
CA ASP A 610 -13.92 9.55 -1.38
C ASP A 610 -13.30 10.94 -1.39
N ASP A 611 -12.24 11.10 -2.19
CA ASP A 611 -11.57 12.36 -2.43
C ASP A 611 -12.06 13.00 -3.74
N TYR A 612 -12.31 14.31 -3.71
CA TYR A 612 -12.76 15.09 -4.85
C TYR A 612 -11.73 16.15 -5.22
N PHE A 613 -11.49 16.35 -6.52
CA PHE A 613 -10.78 17.53 -6.97
C PHE A 613 -11.73 18.69 -7.18
N VAL A 614 -11.33 19.86 -6.70
CA VAL A 614 -12.02 21.14 -6.91
C VAL A 614 -11.02 22.12 -7.51
N ILE A 615 -11.31 22.66 -8.70
CA ILE A 615 -10.41 23.52 -9.45
C ILE A 615 -11.11 24.85 -9.70
N TRP A 616 -10.48 25.96 -9.29
CA TRP A 616 -10.98 27.33 -9.50
C TRP A 616 -10.03 28.16 -10.38
N ASP A 617 -9.24 27.50 -11.24
CA ASP A 617 -8.43 28.18 -12.26
C ASP A 617 -9.33 28.56 -13.46
N PRO A 618 -9.47 29.86 -13.78
CA PRO A 618 -10.34 30.29 -14.88
C PRO A 618 -9.98 29.70 -16.24
N ARG A 619 -8.71 29.32 -16.45
CA ARG A 619 -8.25 28.69 -17.71
C ARG A 619 -8.81 27.29 -17.92
N LEU A 620 -9.22 26.60 -16.84
CA LEU A 620 -9.70 25.23 -16.86
C LEU A 620 -11.23 25.12 -16.74
N ILE A 621 -11.95 26.24 -16.69
CA ILE A 621 -13.41 26.26 -16.70
C ILE A 621 -13.89 25.98 -18.12
N PRO A 622 -14.61 24.86 -18.36
CA PRO A 622 -15.07 24.48 -19.70
C PRO A 622 -16.09 25.46 -20.25
N THR A 623 -16.25 25.43 -21.57
CA THR A 623 -17.33 26.21 -22.23
C THR A 623 -18.68 25.55 -22.12
N GLU A 624 -18.75 24.25 -21.98
CA GLU A 624 -19.97 23.46 -21.73
C GLU A 624 -20.07 23.12 -20.22
N TRP A 625 -21.15 23.61 -19.58
CA TRP A 625 -21.31 23.50 -18.13
C TRP A 625 -22.19 22.34 -17.67
N ASN A 626 -23.23 22.02 -18.44
CA ASN A 626 -24.34 21.18 -18.01
C ASN A 626 -24.42 19.88 -18.81
N HIS A 627 -23.28 19.22 -19.07
CA HIS A 627 -23.33 17.91 -19.69
C HIS A 627 -24.00 16.92 -18.72
N PRO A 628 -25.02 16.16 -19.16
CA PRO A 628 -25.75 15.26 -18.26
C PRO A 628 -24.84 14.22 -17.63
N PRO A 629 -25.07 13.88 -16.37
CA PRO A 629 -24.32 12.81 -15.71
C PRO A 629 -24.66 11.46 -16.32
N MET A 630 -23.74 10.51 -16.20
CA MET A 630 -23.96 9.14 -16.65
C MET A 630 -25.16 8.51 -15.92
N LYS A 631 -26.06 7.88 -16.68
CA LYS A 631 -27.14 7.09 -16.10
C LYS A 631 -26.55 5.80 -15.55
N GLN A 632 -26.63 5.63 -14.24
CA GLN A 632 -26.22 4.38 -13.61
C GLN A 632 -27.31 3.31 -13.87
N GLU A 633 -26.89 2.18 -14.42
CA GLU A 633 -27.76 1.02 -14.49
C GLU A 633 -27.80 0.35 -13.11
N ASN A 634 -28.97 0.28 -12.49
CA ASN A 634 -29.19 -0.52 -11.29
C ASN A 634 -29.14 -2.01 -11.66
N LEU A 635 -27.97 -2.52 -11.95
CA LEU A 635 -27.77 -3.96 -12.17
C LEU A 635 -28.09 -4.70 -10.86
N LYS A 636 -29.22 -5.40 -10.85
CA LYS A 636 -29.59 -6.20 -9.69
C LYS A 636 -28.59 -7.36 -9.56
N PRO A 637 -27.82 -7.42 -8.46
CA PRO A 637 -26.89 -8.51 -8.24
C PRO A 637 -27.66 -9.84 -8.11
N LYS A 638 -27.05 -10.93 -8.58
CA LYS A 638 -27.65 -12.26 -8.47
C LYS A 638 -27.65 -12.69 -7.00
N GLU A 639 -28.82 -12.88 -6.44
CA GLU A 639 -29.03 -13.44 -5.11
C GLU A 639 -29.14 -14.95 -5.17
N LEU A 640 -28.54 -15.63 -4.20
CA LEU A 640 -28.72 -17.06 -3.99
C LEU A 640 -30.07 -17.29 -3.25
N ASP A 641 -30.69 -18.42 -3.51
CA ASP A 641 -31.88 -18.91 -2.80
C ASP A 641 -31.54 -19.53 -1.43
N ARG A 642 -30.25 -19.67 -1.13
CA ARG A 642 -29.69 -20.23 0.10
C ARG A 642 -28.61 -19.35 0.68
N ASP A 643 -28.15 -19.71 1.84
CA ASP A 643 -27.02 -19.05 2.50
C ASP A 643 -25.72 -19.24 1.70
N VAL A 644 -24.86 -18.22 1.75
CA VAL A 644 -23.56 -18.24 1.07
C VAL A 644 -22.64 -19.21 1.78
N LYS A 645 -22.04 -20.14 1.01
CA LYS A 645 -21.07 -21.12 1.49
C LYS A 645 -19.64 -20.67 1.14
N LEU A 646 -18.66 -21.25 1.83
CA LEU A 646 -17.22 -21.00 1.55
C LEU A 646 -16.87 -21.31 0.08
N THR A 647 -17.42 -22.37 -0.48
CA THR A 647 -17.25 -22.74 -1.89
C THR A 647 -17.73 -21.66 -2.86
N ASP A 648 -18.80 -20.92 -2.52
CA ASP A 648 -19.28 -19.81 -3.34
C ASP A 648 -18.29 -18.64 -3.32
N LEU A 649 -17.69 -18.34 -2.15
CA LEU A 649 -16.67 -17.31 -2.02
C LEU A 649 -15.41 -17.65 -2.84
N ILE A 650 -14.97 -18.90 -2.77
CA ILE A 650 -13.82 -19.40 -3.54
C ILE A 650 -14.12 -19.31 -5.05
N SER A 651 -15.27 -19.80 -5.47
CA SER A 651 -15.68 -19.75 -6.88
C SER A 651 -15.81 -18.31 -7.39
N PHE A 652 -16.32 -17.39 -6.55
CA PHE A 652 -16.41 -15.98 -6.89
C PHE A 652 -15.03 -15.35 -7.02
N PHE A 653 -14.08 -15.64 -6.11
CA PHE A 653 -12.72 -15.15 -6.18
C PHE A 653 -12.02 -15.58 -7.47
N VAL A 654 -12.10 -16.86 -7.83
CA VAL A 654 -11.52 -17.40 -9.08
C VAL A 654 -12.19 -16.78 -10.29
N SER A 655 -13.53 -16.65 -10.27
CA SER A 655 -14.28 -16.00 -11.34
C SER A 655 -13.86 -14.54 -11.53
N TYR A 656 -13.59 -13.83 -10.43
CA TYR A 656 -13.08 -12.47 -10.51
C TYR A 656 -11.69 -12.42 -11.17
N MET A 657 -10.78 -13.30 -10.78
CA MET A 657 -9.46 -13.37 -11.40
C MET A 657 -9.52 -13.58 -12.90
N LYS A 658 -10.42 -14.46 -13.36
CA LYS A 658 -10.62 -14.72 -14.79
C LYS A 658 -11.20 -13.54 -15.57
N ASN A 659 -12.04 -12.75 -14.94
CA ASN A 659 -12.89 -11.76 -15.63
C ASN A 659 -12.58 -10.32 -15.21
N ASP A 660 -11.41 -10.05 -14.62
CA ASP A 660 -10.97 -8.68 -14.31
C ASP A 660 -10.56 -7.95 -15.58
N SER A 661 -11.54 -7.28 -16.19
CA SER A 661 -11.38 -6.51 -17.43
C SER A 661 -11.17 -5.00 -17.21
N LEU A 662 -11.08 -4.54 -15.95
CA LEU A 662 -11.05 -3.12 -15.61
C LEU A 662 -9.95 -2.34 -16.38
N SER A 663 -8.72 -2.84 -16.33
CA SER A 663 -7.58 -2.20 -17.00
C SER A 663 -7.73 -2.21 -18.53
N THR A 664 -8.23 -3.30 -19.11
CA THR A 664 -8.45 -3.45 -20.56
C THR A 664 -9.50 -2.45 -21.04
N ILE A 665 -10.62 -2.31 -20.32
CA ILE A 665 -11.68 -1.35 -20.65
C ILE A 665 -11.15 0.10 -20.52
N ALA A 666 -10.40 0.41 -19.45
CA ALA A 666 -9.82 1.74 -19.26
C ALA A 666 -8.83 2.12 -20.39
N HIS A 667 -8.00 1.18 -20.83
CA HIS A 667 -7.09 1.37 -21.98
C HIS A 667 -7.86 1.53 -23.29
N ALA A 668 -8.90 0.73 -23.50
CA ALA A 668 -9.73 0.85 -24.69
C ALA A 668 -10.44 2.21 -24.75
N HIS A 669 -10.98 2.68 -23.62
CA HIS A 669 -11.59 4.01 -23.52
C HIS A 669 -10.60 5.12 -23.91
N LEU A 670 -9.41 5.12 -23.30
CA LEU A 670 -8.39 6.14 -23.56
C LEU A 670 -7.95 6.16 -25.04
N ALA A 671 -7.72 4.98 -25.62
CA ALA A 671 -7.33 4.85 -27.03
C ALA A 671 -8.45 5.28 -27.99
N LYS A 672 -9.71 4.91 -27.68
CA LYS A 672 -10.87 5.33 -28.48
C LYS A 672 -11.13 6.83 -28.38
N CYS A 673 -11.04 7.43 -27.20
CA CYS A 673 -11.15 8.88 -27.01
C CYS A 673 -10.11 9.65 -27.84
N ASP A 674 -8.91 9.10 -27.98
CA ASP A 674 -7.88 9.72 -28.81
C ASP A 674 -8.14 9.52 -30.32
N SER A 675 -8.55 8.32 -30.75
CA SER A 675 -8.71 7.99 -32.17
C SER A 675 -10.00 8.53 -32.80
N LEU A 676 -11.08 8.70 -32.03
CA LEU A 676 -12.40 9.13 -32.53
C LEU A 676 -12.54 10.67 -32.52
N THR A 677 -13.26 11.21 -33.47
CA THR A 677 -13.42 12.66 -33.65
C THR A 677 -14.08 13.31 -32.42
N ASP A 678 -15.20 12.73 -31.98
CA ASP A 678 -16.00 13.26 -30.87
C ASP A 678 -15.41 12.95 -29.48
N GLY A 679 -14.32 12.16 -29.45
CA GLY A 679 -13.62 11.84 -28.24
C GLY A 679 -14.50 11.18 -27.16
N PRO A 680 -14.51 11.66 -25.90
CA PRO A 680 -15.33 11.11 -24.83
C PRO A 680 -16.84 11.14 -25.10
N LYS A 681 -17.34 11.98 -26.00
CA LYS A 681 -18.76 12.08 -26.39
C LYS A 681 -19.19 11.04 -27.43
N ASP A 682 -18.23 10.36 -28.06
CA ASP A 682 -18.55 9.29 -29.00
C ASP A 682 -19.31 8.17 -28.31
N PRO A 683 -20.39 7.61 -28.94
CA PRO A 683 -21.17 6.52 -28.35
C PRO A 683 -20.33 5.33 -27.87
N GLN A 684 -19.24 4.98 -28.58
CA GLN A 684 -18.34 3.90 -28.17
C GLN A 684 -17.59 4.25 -26.87
N CYS A 685 -17.19 5.51 -26.69
CA CYS A 685 -16.51 5.96 -25.47
C CYS A 685 -17.48 6.05 -24.28
N ILE A 686 -18.72 6.48 -24.51
CA ILE A 686 -19.80 6.47 -23.50
C ILE A 686 -20.08 5.03 -23.04
N GLU A 687 -20.18 4.08 -23.98
CA GLU A 687 -20.38 2.67 -23.64
C GLU A 687 -19.17 2.10 -22.87
N LEU A 688 -17.94 2.44 -23.25
CA LEU A 688 -16.76 2.05 -22.51
C LEU A 688 -16.69 2.66 -21.10
N ALA A 689 -17.17 3.89 -20.91
CA ALA A 689 -17.30 4.51 -19.59
C ALA A 689 -18.30 3.75 -18.71
N ARG A 690 -19.46 3.33 -19.29
CA ARG A 690 -20.47 2.50 -18.63
C ARG A 690 -19.90 1.13 -18.22
N LEU A 691 -19.22 0.44 -19.15
CA LEU A 691 -18.56 -0.84 -18.87
C LEU A 691 -17.47 -0.71 -17.80
N HIS A 692 -16.74 0.41 -17.80
CA HIS A 692 -15.74 0.69 -16.76
C HIS A 692 -16.38 0.82 -15.39
N SER A 693 -17.47 1.56 -15.25
CA SER A 693 -18.24 1.67 -14.00
C SER A 693 -18.68 0.28 -13.50
N ASN A 694 -19.24 -0.55 -14.39
CA ASN A 694 -19.64 -1.92 -14.07
C ASN A 694 -18.44 -2.78 -13.62
N ALA A 695 -17.26 -2.62 -14.25
CA ALA A 695 -16.04 -3.34 -13.88
C ALA A 695 -15.50 -2.91 -12.52
N VAL A 696 -15.58 -1.62 -12.16
CA VAL A 696 -15.22 -1.10 -10.84
C VAL A 696 -16.10 -1.71 -9.75
N ASP A 697 -17.38 -1.90 -10.03
CA ASP A 697 -18.35 -2.43 -9.07
C ASP A 697 -18.46 -3.96 -9.08
N TYR A 698 -17.75 -4.65 -9.98
CA TYR A 698 -17.76 -6.11 -10.03
C TYR A 698 -17.48 -6.80 -8.68
N PRO A 699 -16.50 -6.34 -7.86
CA PRO A 699 -16.25 -6.89 -6.52
C PRO A 699 -17.42 -6.73 -5.54
N LYS A 700 -18.36 -5.81 -5.80
CA LYS A 700 -19.52 -5.55 -4.94
C LYS A 700 -20.81 -6.17 -5.51
N THR A 701 -20.95 -6.20 -6.84
CA THR A 701 -22.17 -6.64 -7.54
C THR A 701 -22.11 -8.09 -8.00
N GLY A 702 -20.92 -8.61 -8.28
CA GLY A 702 -20.72 -9.91 -8.92
C GLY A 702 -21.05 -9.91 -10.42
N GLN A 703 -21.31 -8.73 -11.02
CA GLN A 703 -21.66 -8.58 -12.43
C GLN A 703 -20.38 -8.35 -13.25
N LYS A 704 -20.17 -9.20 -14.26
CA LYS A 704 -19.00 -9.11 -15.15
C LYS A 704 -19.23 -8.01 -16.18
N ALA A 705 -18.20 -7.20 -16.43
CA ALA A 705 -18.19 -6.29 -17.58
C ALA A 705 -17.48 -6.99 -18.75
N TYR A 706 -18.23 -7.19 -19.84
CA TYR A 706 -17.71 -7.84 -21.04
C TYR A 706 -17.31 -6.78 -22.08
N LEU A 707 -16.08 -6.81 -22.54
CA LEU A 707 -15.57 -5.92 -23.59
C LEU A 707 -15.76 -6.57 -24.96
N GLU A 708 -16.73 -6.09 -25.71
CA GLU A 708 -16.98 -6.56 -27.09
C GLU A 708 -15.81 -6.29 -28.02
N ALA A 709 -15.60 -7.16 -29.02
CA ALA A 709 -14.54 -7.01 -30.01
C ALA A 709 -14.61 -5.69 -30.78
N SER A 710 -15.82 -5.18 -31.05
CA SER A 710 -16.09 -3.90 -31.72
C SER A 710 -15.51 -2.69 -30.96
N LEU A 711 -15.45 -2.77 -29.64
CA LEU A 711 -14.94 -1.71 -28.76
C LEU A 711 -13.43 -1.83 -28.52
N ARG A 712 -12.79 -2.94 -28.92
CA ARG A 712 -11.35 -3.12 -28.75
C ARG A 712 -10.59 -2.25 -29.76
N PRO A 713 -9.58 -1.44 -29.32
CA PRO A 713 -8.76 -0.68 -30.23
C PRO A 713 -7.77 -1.60 -30.98
N LYS A 714 -7.65 -1.40 -32.31
CA LYS A 714 -6.63 -2.10 -33.12
C LYS A 714 -5.24 -1.49 -32.91
N ASN A 715 -5.18 -0.15 -32.85
CA ASN A 715 -3.96 0.61 -32.64
C ASN A 715 -4.10 1.54 -31.43
N TYR A 716 -2.97 1.86 -30.81
CA TYR A 716 -2.90 2.69 -29.61
C TYR A 716 -2.09 3.96 -29.89
N PRO A 717 -2.41 5.11 -29.26
CA PRO A 717 -1.59 6.30 -29.39
C PRO A 717 -0.22 6.09 -28.71
N HIS A 718 0.82 6.71 -29.27
CA HIS A 718 2.22 6.53 -28.84
C HIS A 718 2.46 6.82 -27.36
N PHE A 719 1.70 7.73 -26.74
CA PHE A 719 1.79 8.01 -25.30
C PHE A 719 1.30 6.87 -24.40
N MET A 720 0.77 5.80 -24.95
CA MET A 720 0.42 4.57 -24.25
C MET A 720 1.56 3.54 -24.26
N GLU A 721 2.64 3.80 -25.00
CA GLU A 721 3.88 3.00 -25.05
C GLU A 721 3.62 1.50 -25.33
N LYS A 722 2.76 1.21 -26.32
CA LYS A 722 2.51 -0.15 -26.80
C LYS A 722 3.55 -0.54 -27.87
N ALA A 723 3.53 -1.82 -28.28
CA ALA A 723 4.43 -2.30 -29.34
C ALA A 723 4.38 -1.39 -30.59
N PRO A 724 5.53 -1.12 -31.24
CA PRO A 724 5.59 -0.21 -32.38
C PRO A 724 4.63 -0.60 -33.53
N SER A 725 4.40 -1.90 -33.76
CA SER A 725 3.47 -2.41 -34.78
C SER A 725 2.00 -2.05 -34.53
N ARG A 726 1.66 -1.72 -33.29
CA ARG A 726 0.29 -1.36 -32.86
C ARG A 726 0.19 0.08 -32.38
N THR A 727 1.14 0.94 -32.69
CA THR A 727 1.22 2.31 -32.20
C THR A 727 1.11 3.30 -33.35
N TYR A 728 0.31 4.36 -33.14
CA TYR A 728 0.27 5.53 -34.03
C TYR A 728 0.66 6.79 -33.26
N ARG A 729 1.21 7.79 -33.98
CA ARG A 729 1.51 9.10 -33.39
C ARG A 729 0.26 9.96 -33.29
N SER A 730 -0.20 10.24 -32.09
CA SER A 730 -1.34 11.11 -31.83
C SER A 730 -0.94 12.58 -31.98
N THR A 731 -1.81 13.36 -32.63
CA THR A 731 -1.70 14.82 -32.77
C THR A 731 -2.64 15.57 -31.82
N LYS A 732 -3.48 14.83 -31.06
CA LYS A 732 -4.35 15.41 -30.02
C LYS A 732 -3.54 15.84 -28.80
N ILE A 733 -4.19 16.53 -27.87
CA ILE A 733 -3.54 17.16 -26.70
C ILE A 733 -2.64 16.21 -25.92
N LEU A 734 -3.06 14.97 -25.65
CA LEU A 734 -2.25 14.04 -24.86
C LEU A 734 -0.96 13.63 -25.58
N GLY A 735 -1.00 13.47 -26.92
CA GLY A 735 0.20 13.21 -27.73
C GLY A 735 1.18 14.36 -27.69
N ARG A 736 0.68 15.59 -27.83
CA ARG A 736 1.50 16.82 -27.77
C ARG A 736 2.13 17.03 -26.40
N LEU A 737 1.38 16.75 -25.33
CA LEU A 737 1.90 16.83 -23.95
C LEU A 737 2.99 15.78 -23.69
N TYR A 738 2.77 14.55 -24.14
CA TYR A 738 3.76 13.48 -24.01
C TYR A 738 5.09 13.81 -24.71
N ASP A 739 5.04 14.38 -25.91
CA ASP A 739 6.21 14.75 -26.69
C ASP A 739 7.03 15.91 -26.08
N GLN A 740 6.44 16.70 -25.17
CA GLN A 740 7.12 17.82 -24.49
C GLN A 740 7.99 17.39 -23.32
N VAL A 741 7.79 16.18 -22.77
CA VAL A 741 8.45 15.76 -21.53
C VAL A 741 9.59 14.80 -21.82
N ALA A 742 10.81 15.21 -21.50
CA ALA A 742 11.99 14.34 -21.57
C ALA A 742 11.90 13.22 -20.51
N GLN A 743 12.40 12.05 -20.86
CA GLN A 743 12.60 10.97 -19.89
C GLN A 743 13.81 11.31 -19.04
N ILE A 744 13.66 11.25 -17.72
CA ILE A 744 14.76 11.47 -16.75
C ILE A 744 14.96 10.16 -16.00
N GLU A 745 16.19 9.70 -16.00
CA GLU A 745 16.63 8.56 -15.19
C GLU A 745 17.00 9.04 -13.79
N PHE A 746 16.74 8.20 -12.80
CA PHE A 746 17.15 8.44 -11.42
C PHE A 746 18.41 7.61 -11.14
N ASN A 747 19.55 8.26 -11.12
CA ASN A 747 20.84 7.66 -10.79
C ASN A 747 21.42 8.40 -9.58
N PRO A 748 21.17 7.93 -8.35
CA PRO A 748 21.64 8.60 -7.17
C PRO A 748 23.17 8.46 -7.03
N GLU A 749 23.85 9.57 -6.75
CA GLU A 749 25.28 9.61 -6.48
C GLU A 749 25.51 10.04 -5.03
N LEU A 750 26.34 9.30 -4.30
CA LEU A 750 26.73 9.60 -2.93
C LEU A 750 28.19 10.06 -2.87
N ASP A 751 28.40 11.36 -2.65
CA ASP A 751 29.75 11.98 -2.56
C ASP A 751 30.33 11.97 -1.14
N GLY A 752 29.52 11.61 -0.13
CA GLY A 752 29.95 11.54 1.27
C GLY A 752 30.06 12.87 2.01
N THR A 753 29.55 13.96 1.44
CA THR A 753 29.58 15.31 2.01
C THR A 753 28.48 15.52 3.04
N PHE A 754 28.65 15.03 4.26
CA PHE A 754 27.69 15.17 5.35
C PHE A 754 27.75 16.54 6.03
N ASP A 755 26.62 16.99 6.61
CA ASP A 755 26.51 18.31 7.23
C ASP A 755 27.39 18.46 8.48
N GLN A 756 28.34 19.37 8.41
CA GLN A 756 29.28 19.62 9.49
C GLN A 756 28.66 20.29 10.73
N ARG A 757 27.48 20.97 10.55
CA ARG A 757 26.77 21.58 11.66
C ARG A 757 26.26 20.54 12.66
N ILE A 758 25.94 19.31 12.17
CA ILE A 758 25.49 18.18 12.99
C ILE A 758 26.68 17.40 13.51
N LEU A 759 27.66 17.10 12.63
CA LEU A 759 28.81 16.23 12.98
C LEU A 759 29.68 16.78 14.10
N ARG A 760 29.75 18.13 14.22
CA ARG A 760 30.63 18.84 15.18
C ARG A 760 29.90 19.37 16.41
N ARG A 761 28.59 19.08 16.54
CA ARG A 761 27.74 19.71 17.57
C ARG A 761 27.97 19.11 18.95
N TYR A 762 28.21 17.81 19.04
CA TYR A 762 28.29 17.06 20.29
C TYR A 762 29.57 16.24 20.38
N SER A 763 30.18 16.22 21.56
CA SER A 763 31.22 15.24 21.90
C SER A 763 30.51 13.93 22.28
N LEU A 764 30.61 12.92 21.41
CA LEU A 764 29.87 11.68 21.53
C LEU A 764 30.75 10.59 22.14
N LYS A 765 30.26 9.96 23.23
CA LYS A 765 30.95 8.86 23.90
C LYS A 765 30.96 7.60 23.04
N TYR A 766 32.04 6.84 23.10
CA TYR A 766 32.22 5.59 22.34
C TYR A 766 31.08 4.59 22.58
N GLU A 767 30.66 4.38 23.84
CA GLU A 767 29.58 3.46 24.19
C GLU A 767 28.24 3.85 23.54
N LEU A 768 27.94 5.15 23.48
CA LEU A 768 26.73 5.62 22.76
C LEU A 768 26.83 5.30 21.27
N LEU A 769 27.98 5.57 20.63
CA LEU A 769 28.17 5.25 19.21
C LEU A 769 28.07 3.75 18.94
N LYS A 770 28.61 2.91 19.82
CA LYS A 770 28.49 1.43 19.73
C LYS A 770 27.02 1.00 19.75
N THR A 771 26.25 1.48 20.73
CA THR A 771 24.83 1.14 20.85
C THR A 771 24.00 1.64 19.66
N VAL A 772 24.25 2.87 19.23
CA VAL A 772 23.54 3.46 18.08
C VAL A 772 23.87 2.71 16.77
N ARG A 773 25.11 2.23 16.61
CA ARG A 773 25.49 1.40 15.46
C ARG A 773 24.75 0.07 15.43
N MET A 774 24.50 -0.54 16.60
CA MET A 774 23.67 -1.74 16.68
C MET A 774 22.21 -1.45 16.25
N ILE A 775 21.64 -0.31 16.67
CA ILE A 775 20.28 0.11 16.23
C ILE A 775 20.28 0.35 14.72
N LYS A 776 21.31 1.02 14.16
CA LYS A 776 21.43 1.25 12.72
C LYS A 776 21.43 -0.06 11.92
N ARG A 777 22.21 -1.04 12.33
CA ARG A 777 22.24 -2.35 11.65
C ARG A 777 20.85 -3.00 11.57
N GLN A 778 20.05 -2.84 12.62
CA GLN A 778 18.67 -3.35 12.60
C GLN A 778 17.74 -2.52 11.73
N HIS A 779 17.93 -1.19 11.72
CA HIS A 779 17.23 -0.30 10.80
C HIS A 779 17.51 -0.71 9.36
N ASP A 780 18.77 -0.86 9.00
CA ASP A 780 19.20 -1.19 7.65
C ASP A 780 18.68 -2.56 7.22
N LYS A 781 18.74 -3.55 8.13
CA LYS A 781 18.13 -4.87 7.91
C LYS A 781 16.62 -4.77 7.63
N ALA A 782 15.89 -4.01 8.44
CA ALA A 782 14.46 -3.83 8.28
C ALA A 782 14.12 -3.05 7.00
N MET A 783 14.92 -2.02 6.65
CA MET A 783 14.76 -1.27 5.41
C MET A 783 14.94 -2.16 4.18
N ARG A 784 16.01 -2.94 4.13
CA ARG A 784 16.25 -3.91 3.04
C ARG A 784 15.13 -4.94 2.95
N GLN A 785 14.59 -5.39 4.08
CA GLN A 785 13.45 -6.30 4.10
C GLN A 785 12.20 -5.67 3.49
N ILE A 786 11.92 -4.39 3.78
CA ILE A 786 10.82 -3.64 3.17
C ILE A 786 11.05 -3.50 1.66
N MET A 787 12.26 -3.06 1.26
CA MET A 787 12.62 -2.93 -0.16
C MET A 787 12.40 -4.25 -0.92
N ASN A 788 12.83 -5.36 -0.35
CA ASN A 788 12.68 -6.68 -0.94
C ASN A 788 11.23 -7.14 -1.07
N GLN A 789 10.42 -6.93 -0.02
CA GLN A 789 9.01 -7.33 -0.04
C GLN A 789 8.18 -6.55 -1.05
N HIS A 790 8.54 -5.30 -1.27
CA HIS A 790 7.84 -4.41 -2.16
C HIS A 790 8.53 -4.27 -3.53
N ASP A 791 9.65 -5.00 -3.72
CA ASP A 791 10.44 -5.00 -4.95
C ASP A 791 10.86 -3.56 -5.35
N ILE A 792 11.48 -2.87 -4.39
CA ILE A 792 11.99 -1.51 -4.48
C ILE A 792 13.51 -1.58 -4.52
N GLU A 793 14.14 -0.81 -5.41
CA GLU A 793 15.58 -0.86 -5.64
C GLU A 793 16.37 0.01 -4.66
N THR A 794 15.79 1.13 -4.20
CA THR A 794 16.51 2.08 -3.35
C THR A 794 15.74 2.44 -2.07
N GLU A 795 16.48 2.71 -0.98
CA GLU A 795 15.89 3.20 0.28
C GLU A 795 15.21 4.57 0.12
N PHE A 796 15.64 5.37 -0.86
CA PHE A 796 15.06 6.68 -1.14
C PHE A 796 13.65 6.56 -1.70
N GLU A 797 13.40 5.56 -2.56
CA GLU A 797 12.06 5.22 -3.04
C GLU A 797 11.16 4.76 -1.89
N ALA A 798 11.68 3.88 -1.02
CA ALA A 798 10.94 3.41 0.13
C ALA A 798 10.62 4.56 1.09
N TRP A 799 11.63 5.37 1.47
CA TRP A 799 11.49 6.46 2.43
C TRP A 799 10.55 7.57 1.95
N SER A 800 10.68 7.98 0.68
CA SER A 800 9.87 9.03 0.08
C SER A 800 8.54 8.54 -0.47
N THR A 801 8.40 7.24 -0.71
CA THR A 801 7.30 6.63 -1.44
C THR A 801 7.22 7.05 -2.93
N PHE A 802 8.26 7.70 -3.48
CA PHE A 802 8.37 8.04 -4.90
C PHE A 802 8.95 6.87 -5.69
N MET A 803 8.07 5.96 -6.12
CA MET A 803 8.45 4.69 -6.73
C MET A 803 8.94 4.86 -8.15
N MET A 804 10.21 4.53 -8.41
CA MET A 804 10.84 4.57 -9.74
C MET A 804 11.09 3.17 -10.33
N SER A 805 11.38 2.19 -9.49
CA SER A 805 11.89 0.87 -9.88
C SER A 805 10.94 0.02 -10.72
N LYS A 806 9.62 0.27 -10.70
CA LYS A 806 8.65 -0.48 -11.52
C LYS A 806 7.68 0.42 -12.27
N PRO A 807 8.07 0.79 -13.49
CA PRO A 807 7.37 1.82 -14.23
C PRO A 807 5.99 1.47 -14.78
N ARG A 808 5.66 0.22 -15.06
CA ARG A 808 4.63 -0.07 -16.09
C ARG A 808 3.43 -0.89 -15.67
N LEU A 809 3.34 -1.32 -14.43
CA LEU A 809 2.17 -2.07 -13.94
C LEU A 809 1.21 -1.12 -13.23
N GLY A 810 0.03 -0.90 -13.82
CA GLY A 810 -1.00 -0.03 -13.25
C GLY A 810 -1.25 -0.32 -11.78
N GLY A 811 -1.17 0.71 -10.92
CA GLY A 811 -1.31 0.57 -9.47
C GLY A 811 -0.27 1.36 -8.64
N GLU A 812 0.52 2.24 -9.26
CA GLU A 812 1.51 3.08 -8.54
C GLU A 812 0.91 3.84 -7.37
N TYR A 813 -0.23 4.47 -7.58
CA TYR A 813 -0.94 5.21 -6.54
C TYR A 813 -1.26 4.32 -5.33
N LYS A 814 -1.73 3.11 -5.57
CA LYS A 814 -2.07 2.16 -4.52
C LYS A 814 -0.84 1.61 -3.81
N ARG A 815 0.29 1.51 -4.51
CA ARG A 815 1.56 1.13 -3.90
C ARG A 815 2.08 2.23 -2.98
N GLN A 816 1.99 3.49 -3.37
CA GLN A 816 2.31 4.62 -2.51
C GLN A 816 1.42 4.64 -1.26
N GLU A 817 0.11 4.45 -1.43
CA GLU A 817 -0.85 4.36 -0.34
C GLU A 817 -0.54 3.19 0.61
N ASN A 818 -0.10 2.05 0.09
CA ASN A 818 0.29 0.89 0.89
C ASN A 818 1.66 1.06 1.57
N MET A 819 2.59 1.81 0.97
CA MET A 819 3.94 2.02 1.52
C MET A 819 3.98 3.04 2.64
N GLU A 820 3.15 4.07 2.61
CA GLU A 820 3.13 5.10 3.65
C GLU A 820 2.94 4.52 5.05
N PRO A 821 1.95 3.66 5.33
CA PRO A 821 1.81 3.05 6.65
C PRO A 821 3.00 2.17 7.05
N VAL A 822 3.60 1.47 6.10
CA VAL A 822 4.78 0.61 6.34
C VAL A 822 5.98 1.47 6.73
N MET A 823 6.24 2.54 5.99
CA MET A 823 7.36 3.45 6.27
C MET A 823 7.14 4.27 7.54
N THR A 824 5.92 4.70 7.82
CA THR A 824 5.57 5.36 9.08
C THR A 824 5.85 4.45 10.26
N SER A 825 5.43 3.19 10.19
CA SER A 825 5.70 2.19 11.23
C SER A 825 7.19 1.91 11.40
N HIS A 826 7.93 1.85 10.29
CA HIS A 826 9.38 1.69 10.30
C HIS A 826 10.07 2.86 11.03
N ARG A 827 9.72 4.10 10.66
CA ARG A 827 10.26 5.31 11.31
C ARG A 827 9.92 5.36 12.80
N GLU A 828 8.67 5.11 13.19
CA GLU A 828 8.24 5.09 14.59
C GLU A 828 9.01 4.04 15.40
N ARG A 829 9.21 2.84 14.86
CA ARG A 829 9.95 1.75 15.53
C ARG A 829 11.37 2.16 15.92
N PHE A 830 12.12 2.73 14.99
CA PHE A 830 13.51 3.09 15.24
C PHE A 830 13.66 4.40 16.00
N ARG A 831 12.70 5.31 15.83
CA ARG A 831 12.58 6.50 16.64
C ARG A 831 12.34 6.16 18.12
N ASP A 832 11.41 5.28 18.41
CA ASP A 832 11.13 4.83 19.78
C ASP A 832 12.33 4.10 20.41
N ALA A 833 13.07 3.32 19.64
CA ALA A 833 14.30 2.67 20.11
C ALA A 833 15.35 3.69 20.56
N CYS A 834 15.57 4.74 19.78
CA CYS A 834 16.50 5.81 20.10
C CYS A 834 16.00 6.68 21.28
N ILE A 835 14.71 6.94 21.38
CA ILE A 835 14.12 7.65 22.54
C ILE A 835 14.28 6.84 23.82
N LYS A 836 14.09 5.52 23.77
CA LYS A 836 14.36 4.65 24.90
C LYS A 836 15.84 4.69 25.32
N LEU A 837 16.75 4.70 24.36
CA LEU A 837 18.18 4.85 24.64
C LEU A 837 18.50 6.20 25.29
N ALA A 838 17.86 7.29 24.85
CA ALA A 838 17.99 8.63 25.46
C ALA A 838 17.37 8.70 26.87
N GLY A 839 16.41 7.83 27.21
CA GLY A 839 15.68 7.82 28.48
C GLY A 839 14.61 8.91 28.58
N SER A 840 14.63 9.93 27.70
CA SER A 840 13.68 11.03 27.66
C SER A 840 13.48 11.55 26.24
N ARG A 841 12.37 12.27 26.03
CA ARG A 841 12.12 13.04 24.79
C ARG A 841 12.66 14.47 24.86
N ASP A 842 13.23 14.85 25.99
CA ASP A 842 13.79 16.19 26.17
C ASP A 842 14.99 16.41 25.24
N PRO A 843 15.14 17.61 24.64
CA PRO A 843 16.23 17.92 23.73
C PRO A 843 17.61 17.59 24.26
N ASP A 844 17.87 17.90 25.55
CA ASP A 844 19.20 17.69 26.16
C ASP A 844 19.59 16.20 26.24
N ALA A 845 18.62 15.29 26.39
CA ALA A 845 18.85 13.86 26.40
C ALA A 845 18.79 13.25 24.98
N LEU A 846 17.87 13.72 24.14
CA LEU A 846 17.60 13.12 22.84
C LEU A 846 18.58 13.57 21.75
N TYR A 847 18.93 14.86 21.69
CA TYR A 847 19.76 15.40 20.59
C TYR A 847 21.15 14.77 20.48
N PRO A 848 21.86 14.44 21.58
CA PRO A 848 23.10 13.68 21.47
C PRO A 848 22.92 12.31 20.82
N VAL A 849 21.80 11.60 21.10
CA VAL A 849 21.49 10.32 20.46
C VAL A 849 21.19 10.50 18.98
N VAL A 850 20.42 11.54 18.62
CA VAL A 850 20.15 11.90 17.22
C VAL A 850 21.43 12.25 16.46
N ALA A 851 22.32 13.06 17.06
CA ALA A 851 23.62 13.35 16.47
C ALA A 851 24.48 12.09 16.30
N ALA A 852 24.37 11.14 17.24
CA ALA A 852 25.08 9.87 17.14
C ALA A 852 24.58 9.01 15.97
N THR A 853 23.26 9.02 15.65
CA THR A 853 22.74 8.31 14.46
C THR A 853 23.34 8.86 13.17
N TYR A 854 23.46 10.17 13.07
CA TYR A 854 24.07 10.87 11.93
C TYR A 854 25.58 10.59 11.83
N ARG A 855 26.28 10.63 12.97
CA ARG A 855 27.71 10.35 13.06
C ARG A 855 28.07 8.93 12.64
N VAL A 856 27.36 7.93 13.16
CA VAL A 856 27.57 6.51 12.81
C VAL A 856 27.36 6.27 11.32
N THR A 857 26.31 6.86 10.75
CA THR A 857 26.02 6.75 9.31
C THR A 857 27.14 7.37 8.46
N TRP A 858 27.61 8.56 8.84
CA TRP A 858 28.73 9.20 8.17
C TRP A 858 30.00 8.33 8.23
N GLU A 859 30.34 7.77 9.38
CA GLU A 859 31.53 6.92 9.54
C GLU A 859 31.49 5.70 8.63
N GLU A 860 30.36 5.02 8.55
CA GLU A 860 30.17 3.86 7.67
C GLU A 860 30.32 4.23 6.19
N VAL A 861 29.77 5.37 5.76
CA VAL A 861 29.94 5.87 4.39
C VAL A 861 31.39 6.21 4.10
N GLN A 862 32.10 6.92 5.02
CA GLN A 862 33.51 7.24 4.83
C GLN A 862 34.39 6.00 4.71
N ILE A 863 34.09 4.95 5.46
CA ILE A 863 34.82 3.68 5.38
C ILE A 863 34.53 2.97 4.06
N ALA A 864 33.24 2.94 3.61
CA ALA A 864 32.87 2.35 2.34
C ALA A 864 33.55 3.07 1.16
N LEU A 865 33.55 4.40 1.16
CA LEU A 865 34.24 5.20 0.12
C LEU A 865 35.74 4.92 0.02
N ARG A 866 36.40 4.62 1.15
CA ARG A 866 37.85 4.26 1.16
C ARG A 866 38.09 2.84 0.62
N ARG A 867 37.14 1.93 0.76
CA ARG A 867 37.27 0.53 0.33
C ARG A 867 36.99 0.32 -1.16
N VAL A 868 36.23 1.23 -1.79
CA VAL A 868 35.97 1.16 -3.24
C VAL A 868 37.15 1.74 -3.98
N PRO A 869 37.95 0.93 -4.72
CA PRO A 869 38.98 1.47 -5.61
C PRO A 869 38.30 2.36 -6.65
N ALA A 870 38.97 3.44 -7.06
CA ALA A 870 38.57 4.30 -8.15
C ALA A 870 38.69 3.55 -9.50
N ALA A 871 37.91 2.50 -9.68
CA ALA A 871 37.82 1.79 -10.96
C ALA A 871 36.96 2.64 -11.89
N VAL A 872 37.57 3.04 -12.97
CA VAL A 872 37.00 3.83 -14.06
C VAL A 872 35.84 3.03 -14.69
N GLY A 873 34.61 3.54 -14.62
CA GLY A 873 33.55 3.17 -15.56
C GLY A 873 32.28 2.48 -15.04
N GLU A 874 32.11 2.24 -13.72
CA GLU A 874 30.93 1.53 -13.22
C GLU A 874 30.22 2.30 -12.07
N THR A 875 29.46 3.33 -12.43
CA THR A 875 28.65 4.12 -11.49
C THR A 875 27.54 3.30 -10.83
N GLU A 876 26.94 2.34 -11.54
CA GLU A 876 25.87 1.47 -11.00
C GLU A 876 26.38 0.54 -9.91
N SER A 877 27.57 -0.04 -10.05
CA SER A 877 28.15 -0.94 -9.05
C SER A 877 28.49 -0.25 -7.72
N ARG A 878 28.76 1.06 -7.74
CA ARG A 878 29.12 1.84 -6.53
C ARG A 878 27.96 2.02 -5.57
N MET A 879 26.75 2.26 -6.08
CA MET A 879 25.60 2.57 -5.23
C MET A 879 25.16 1.38 -4.37
N TYR A 880 25.22 0.18 -4.92
CA TYR A 880 24.80 -1.03 -4.23
C TYR A 880 25.75 -1.52 -3.14
N SER A 881 27.01 -1.06 -3.15
CA SER A 881 28.00 -1.36 -2.12
C SER A 881 28.03 -0.33 -0.97
N MET A 882 27.28 0.77 -1.07
CA MET A 882 27.25 1.81 -0.05
C MET A 882 26.28 1.45 1.11
N PRO A 883 26.62 1.83 2.36
CA PRO A 883 25.70 1.69 3.48
C PRO A 883 24.45 2.55 3.27
N LEU A 884 23.32 2.12 3.86
CA LEU A 884 22.10 2.92 3.86
C LEU A 884 22.31 4.20 4.71
N ILE A 885 21.74 5.31 4.22
CA ILE A 885 21.90 6.64 4.87
C ILE A 885 20.58 7.21 5.40
N SER A 886 19.47 6.48 5.29
CA SER A 886 18.16 6.95 5.76
C SER A 886 17.97 6.87 7.27
N PHE A 887 18.82 6.15 8.02
CA PHE A 887 18.63 5.94 9.46
C PHE A 887 18.53 7.24 10.29
N PRO A 888 19.42 8.25 10.14
CA PRO A 888 19.29 9.50 10.89
C PRO A 888 17.98 10.23 10.62
N TRP A 889 17.43 10.07 9.41
CA TRP A 889 16.26 10.76 8.90
C TRP A 889 14.91 10.21 9.42
N VAL A 890 14.96 9.32 10.41
CA VAL A 890 13.82 9.07 11.30
C VAL A 890 13.61 10.22 12.28
N PHE A 891 14.58 11.17 12.37
CA PHE A 891 14.61 12.35 13.21
C PHE A 891 14.78 13.64 12.39
N GLU A 892 14.12 13.74 11.24
CA GLU A 892 14.24 14.86 10.31
C GLU A 892 14.08 16.24 10.99
N TYR A 893 13.12 16.35 11.90
CA TYR A 893 12.86 17.59 12.64
C TYR A 893 13.95 17.92 13.66
N GLU A 894 14.40 16.93 14.43
CA GLU A 894 15.46 17.11 15.44
C GLU A 894 16.81 17.41 14.79
N LEU A 895 17.12 16.76 13.64
CA LEU A 895 18.33 17.08 12.86
C LEU A 895 18.33 18.53 12.40
N GLY A 896 17.19 19.02 11.89
CA GLY A 896 17.02 20.44 11.53
C GLY A 896 17.24 21.37 12.73
N ARG A 897 16.72 21.05 13.91
CA ARG A 897 16.93 21.83 15.13
C ARG A 897 18.42 21.83 15.55
N ILE A 898 19.09 20.70 15.47
CA ILE A 898 20.53 20.60 15.76
C ILE A 898 21.34 21.45 14.77
N ALA A 899 21.02 21.38 13.48
CA ALA A 899 21.71 22.11 12.43
C ALA A 899 21.53 23.64 12.57
N MET A 900 20.33 24.09 12.98
CA MET A 900 19.96 25.51 13.10
C MET A 900 20.24 26.12 14.46
N ALA A 901 20.72 25.34 15.45
CA ALA A 901 20.98 25.85 16.80
C ALA A 901 22.03 26.96 16.81
N LYS A 902 21.66 28.13 17.35
CA LYS A 902 22.50 29.35 17.36
C LYS A 902 23.45 29.45 18.57
N ASP A 903 23.45 28.47 19.47
CA ASP A 903 24.23 28.54 20.67
C ASP A 903 25.74 28.44 20.32
N LYS A 904 26.51 29.30 20.95
CA LYS A 904 27.99 29.39 20.80
C LYS A 904 28.64 28.16 21.44
N PHE A 905 28.66 27.03 20.77
CA PHE A 905 29.63 25.99 21.06
C PHE A 905 30.80 26.13 20.11
N GLU A 906 32.01 26.03 20.62
CA GLU A 906 33.19 25.84 19.77
C GLU A 906 32.97 24.50 19.03
N LEU A 907 32.96 24.59 17.70
CA LEU A 907 32.82 23.39 16.85
C LEU A 907 34.03 22.50 17.06
N GLU A 908 33.87 21.34 17.64
CA GLU A 908 34.95 20.35 17.80
C GLU A 908 35.45 19.85 16.44
N GLU A 909 36.72 19.51 16.36
CA GLU A 909 37.27 18.83 15.17
C GLU A 909 36.56 17.47 15.01
N VAL A 910 36.14 17.17 13.79
CA VAL A 910 35.56 15.85 13.48
C VAL A 910 36.66 14.81 13.64
N PRO A 911 36.56 13.87 14.59
CA PRO A 911 37.53 12.81 14.73
C PRO A 911 37.65 12.01 13.43
N LYS A 912 38.86 11.56 13.08
CA LYS A 912 39.06 10.70 11.91
C LYS A 912 38.28 9.40 12.11
N PRO A 913 37.58 8.87 11.06
CA PRO A 913 36.91 7.59 11.16
C PRO A 913 37.89 6.51 11.57
N THR A 914 37.61 5.79 12.64
CA THR A 914 38.45 4.71 13.15
C THR A 914 38.05 3.38 12.52
N THR A 915 38.94 2.79 11.75
CA THR A 915 38.74 1.46 11.13
C THR A 915 38.64 0.34 12.18
N ALA A 916 39.19 0.54 13.39
CA ALA A 916 39.11 -0.39 14.50
C ALA A 916 37.68 -0.74 14.97
N LEU A 917 36.70 0.09 14.62
CA LEU A 917 35.30 -0.11 15.01
C LEU A 917 34.54 -1.11 14.12
N LEU A 918 35.13 -1.57 13.02
CA LEU A 918 34.47 -2.56 12.11
C LEU A 918 35.02 -3.98 12.31
N ASP A 919 36.18 -4.12 12.94
CA ASP A 919 36.87 -5.39 13.15
C ASP A 919 36.61 -5.97 14.56
N ASP A 920 35.86 -5.27 15.42
CA ASP A 920 35.49 -5.80 16.74
C ASP A 920 34.59 -7.03 16.53
N ASP A 921 35.16 -8.21 16.70
CA ASP A 921 34.48 -9.47 16.93
C ASP A 921 33.55 -9.27 18.15
N TYR A 922 32.27 -9.05 17.91
CA TYR A 922 31.26 -8.91 18.96
C TYR A 922 31.00 -10.26 19.62
N THR A 923 31.89 -10.63 20.53
CA THR A 923 31.71 -11.70 21.49
C THR A 923 31.36 -11.08 22.84
N ASP A 924 30.21 -11.45 23.39
CA ASP A 924 29.74 -11.37 24.77
C ASP A 924 29.12 -10.08 25.36
N ASP A 925 29.07 -8.93 24.72
CA ASP A 925 28.41 -7.73 25.32
C ASP A 925 26.89 -7.60 25.04
N ASP A 926 26.26 -8.64 24.58
CA ASP A 926 24.81 -8.71 24.30
C ASP A 926 23.93 -8.43 25.55
N ASP A 927 24.46 -8.64 26.75
CA ASP A 927 23.70 -8.50 28.00
C ASP A 927 23.56 -7.04 28.46
N GLU A 928 24.46 -6.14 28.10
CA GLU A 928 24.35 -4.72 28.42
C GLU A 928 23.36 -4.01 27.53
N PHE A 929 23.29 -4.35 26.24
CA PHE A 929 22.30 -3.85 25.31
C PHE A 929 20.89 -4.35 25.69
N LYS A 930 20.74 -5.62 26.06
CA LYS A 930 19.51 -6.20 26.60
C LYS A 930 19.07 -5.53 27.90
N ARG A 931 20.03 -5.12 28.74
CA ARG A 931 19.78 -4.41 29.98
C ARG A 931 19.28 -2.98 29.73
N ILE A 932 19.84 -2.29 28.75
CA ILE A 932 19.44 -0.92 28.38
C ILE A 932 18.07 -0.91 27.71
N ILE A 933 17.78 -1.83 26.77
CA ILE A 933 16.48 -1.91 26.10
C ILE A 933 15.44 -2.70 26.91
N GLY A 934 15.85 -3.71 27.68
CA GLY A 934 14.98 -4.59 28.47
C GLY A 934 14.59 -4.02 29.84
N ALA A 935 15.41 -3.17 30.46
CA ALA A 935 15.08 -2.54 31.74
C ALA A 935 13.93 -1.53 31.67
N SER A 936 13.58 -1.07 30.47
CA SER A 936 12.40 -0.24 30.24
C SER A 936 11.07 -1.02 30.17
N ILE A 937 11.13 -2.35 30.20
CA ILE A 937 9.93 -3.21 30.13
C ILE A 937 9.43 -3.62 31.52
N SER A 938 10.26 -3.50 32.57
CA SER A 938 9.91 -3.91 33.94
C SER A 938 9.38 -2.80 34.85
N GLY A 939 9.12 -1.61 34.32
CA GLY A 939 8.73 -0.41 35.08
C GLY A 939 7.24 -0.03 34.98
N SER A 940 6.36 -0.87 34.44
CA SER A 940 4.92 -0.59 34.38
C SER A 940 4.05 -1.85 34.44
N ASP A 941 4.43 -2.85 35.23
CA ASP A 941 3.49 -3.87 35.72
C ASP A 941 2.98 -3.47 37.11
N GLU A 942 2.20 -2.44 37.14
CA GLU A 942 1.10 -2.38 38.09
C GLU A 942 -0.10 -3.01 37.39
N THR A 943 -0.20 -4.32 37.58
CA THR A 943 -1.42 -5.07 37.34
C THR A 943 -2.42 -4.66 38.42
N ASP A 944 -3.27 -3.71 38.10
CA ASP A 944 -4.56 -3.64 38.82
C ASP A 944 -5.41 -4.80 38.34
N ASP A 945 -5.65 -5.71 39.30
CA ASP A 945 -6.61 -6.79 39.22
C ASP A 945 -7.97 -6.27 38.74
N VAL A 946 -8.37 -6.59 37.53
CA VAL A 946 -9.75 -6.64 37.11
C VAL A 946 -10.04 -8.07 36.64
N GLU A 947 -9.95 -9.00 37.60
CA GLU A 947 -10.74 -10.22 37.55
C GLU A 947 -12.15 -9.89 38.02
N GLY A 948 -13.10 -10.04 37.15
CA GLY A 948 -14.51 -10.03 37.49
C GLY A 948 -15.39 -9.28 36.53
N LEU A 949 -15.71 -9.89 35.38
CA LEU A 949 -17.02 -9.77 34.72
C LEU A 949 -16.97 -10.42 33.30
N TYR A 950 -16.76 -11.74 33.26
CA TYR A 950 -17.22 -12.57 32.12
C TYR A 950 -17.54 -13.97 32.65
N THR A 951 -18.68 -14.14 33.31
CA THR A 951 -19.33 -15.45 33.47
C THR A 951 -20.20 -15.69 32.24
N GLY A 952 -19.74 -16.59 31.39
CA GLY A 952 -20.48 -17.08 30.24
C GLY A 952 -21.66 -17.93 30.62
N GLN A 953 -22.75 -17.80 29.95
CA GLN A 953 -23.78 -18.84 29.86
C GLN A 953 -23.50 -19.69 28.60
N SER A 954 -23.21 -20.95 28.88
CA SER A 954 -23.15 -22.05 27.91
C SER A 954 -24.56 -22.37 27.41
N ILE A 955 -24.77 -22.36 26.11
CA ILE A 955 -25.91 -22.98 25.46
C ILE A 955 -25.43 -24.23 24.71
N GLN A 956 -25.99 -25.37 25.10
CA GLN A 956 -25.75 -26.70 24.58
C GLN A 956 -26.14 -26.80 23.11
N ALA A 957 -25.28 -27.41 22.32
CA ALA A 957 -25.57 -27.86 20.97
C ALA A 957 -26.29 -29.20 21.02
N THR A 958 -27.44 -29.29 20.41
CA THR A 958 -28.11 -30.57 20.12
C THR A 958 -27.91 -30.93 18.66
N GLN A 959 -27.47 -32.17 18.44
CA GLN A 959 -27.26 -32.83 17.16
C GLN A 959 -28.54 -32.95 16.35
N VAL A 960 -28.46 -32.80 15.03
CA VAL A 960 -29.22 -33.64 14.09
C VAL A 960 -28.36 -33.84 12.85
N ALA A 961 -28.24 -35.13 12.49
CA ALA A 961 -27.55 -35.64 11.33
C ALA A 961 -28.56 -36.02 10.22
N GLU A 962 -27.99 -36.28 9.02
CA GLU A 962 -28.54 -37.00 7.83
C GLU A 962 -29.43 -36.16 6.89
N VAL A 963 -29.42 -36.30 5.58
CA VAL A 963 -29.15 -37.34 4.57
C VAL A 963 -29.09 -36.68 3.15
N VAL A 964 -28.08 -36.98 2.37
CA VAL A 964 -27.94 -37.53 0.99
C VAL A 964 -28.80 -37.07 -0.19
N GLU A 965 -28.12 -36.96 -1.31
CA GLU A 965 -28.32 -37.34 -2.72
C GLU A 965 -28.54 -36.27 -3.78
N GLU A 966 -27.59 -36.35 -4.65
CA GLU A 966 -27.50 -36.26 -6.14
C GLU A 966 -28.69 -35.69 -6.95
N GLN A 967 -28.37 -34.82 -7.90
CA GLN A 967 -28.55 -35.12 -9.33
C GLN A 967 -27.95 -34.02 -10.22
N SER A 968 -27.17 -34.51 -11.18
CA SER A 968 -26.66 -33.84 -12.36
C SER A 968 -27.70 -33.51 -13.38
N THR A 969 -27.57 -32.43 -14.13
CA THR A 969 -27.82 -32.41 -15.58
C THR A 969 -27.18 -31.19 -16.26
N THR A 970 -26.56 -31.51 -17.35
CA THR A 970 -25.91 -30.73 -18.40
C THR A 970 -26.88 -29.86 -19.19
N HIS A 971 -26.39 -28.68 -19.63
CA HIS A 971 -26.61 -28.23 -21.01
C HIS A 971 -25.51 -27.28 -21.46
N GLU A 972 -24.81 -27.71 -22.50
CA GLU A 972 -23.87 -26.95 -23.32
C GLU A 972 -24.68 -26.04 -24.26
N GLU A 973 -24.22 -24.80 -24.42
CA GLU A 973 -24.37 -24.04 -25.65
C GLU A 973 -23.02 -23.44 -26.05
N LEU A 974 -22.56 -23.93 -27.18
CA LEU A 974 -21.35 -23.49 -27.89
C LEU A 974 -21.63 -22.14 -28.58
N VAL A 975 -20.77 -21.18 -28.39
CA VAL A 975 -20.60 -20.04 -29.30
C VAL A 975 -19.12 -19.95 -29.63
N GLU A 976 -18.83 -20.16 -30.89
CA GLU A 976 -17.49 -20.00 -31.51
C GLU A 976 -17.02 -18.55 -31.35
N LEU A 977 -15.79 -18.37 -30.87
CA LEU A 977 -15.07 -17.11 -30.87
C LEU A 977 -13.74 -17.30 -31.56
N GLU A 978 -13.56 -16.56 -32.64
CA GLU A 978 -12.33 -16.45 -33.41
C GLU A 978 -11.19 -15.86 -32.56
N GLU A 979 -9.99 -16.37 -32.80
CA GLU A 979 -8.74 -16.12 -32.13
C GLU A 979 -8.27 -14.66 -32.26
N ASP A 980 -7.98 -14.01 -31.14
CA ASP A 980 -7.05 -12.87 -31.09
C ASP A 980 -5.87 -13.23 -30.17
N GLU A 981 -4.84 -13.81 -30.76
CA GLU A 981 -3.51 -13.91 -30.20
C GLU A 981 -2.92 -12.50 -30.03
N ASP A 982 -2.97 -11.87 -28.89
CA ASP A 982 -2.03 -10.77 -28.68
C ASP A 982 -2.02 -10.06 -27.32
N THR A 983 -1.77 -10.75 -26.22
CA THR A 983 -1.43 -10.06 -24.97
C THR A 983 -0.23 -10.66 -24.22
N GLY A 984 0.28 -11.79 -24.67
CA GLY A 984 1.44 -12.46 -24.06
C GLY A 984 2.77 -12.24 -24.79
N MET A 985 2.73 -11.87 -26.08
CA MET A 985 3.94 -11.75 -26.90
C MET A 985 4.66 -10.41 -26.77
N ASP A 986 3.99 -9.35 -26.39
CA ASP A 986 4.59 -8.01 -26.24
C ASP A 986 5.59 -7.90 -25.07
N ALA A 987 5.50 -8.79 -24.09
CA ALA A 987 6.46 -8.86 -23.00
C ALA A 987 7.73 -9.66 -23.37
N LEU A 988 7.62 -10.59 -24.33
CA LEU A 988 8.77 -11.40 -24.78
C LEU A 988 9.64 -10.68 -25.81
N ALA A 989 9.07 -9.81 -26.65
CA ALA A 989 9.81 -9.11 -27.70
C ALA A 989 10.78 -8.03 -27.18
N LYS A 990 10.63 -7.59 -25.92
CA LYS A 990 11.55 -6.61 -25.27
C LYS A 990 12.68 -7.26 -24.47
N LEU A 991 12.81 -8.57 -24.51
CA LEU A 991 13.91 -9.29 -23.83
C LEU A 991 15.00 -9.76 -24.82
N THR A 992 14.88 -9.45 -26.10
CA THR A 992 15.83 -9.91 -27.15
C THR A 992 16.54 -8.77 -27.88
N ASP A 993 16.44 -7.51 -27.45
CA ASP A 993 17.32 -6.42 -27.91
C ASP A 993 18.05 -5.77 -26.75
#